data_0485026c33e4d7601076e2016fbe9413
#
_entry.id   0485026c33e4d7601076e2016fbe9413
#
_cell.length_a   1.000
_cell.length_b   1.000
_cell.length_c   1.000
_cell.angle_alpha   90.00
_cell.angle_beta   90.00
_cell.angle_gamma   90.00
#
_symmetry.space_group_name_H-M   'P 1'
#
loop_
_entity.id
_entity.type
_entity.pdbx_description
1 polymer ?
#
loop_
_entity_poly.entity_id
_entity_poly.type
_entity_poly.pdbx_seq_one_letter_code
_entity_poly.pdbx_strand_id
1 'polypeptide(L)'
;MRSQRRIWTTAAVATAAVTGVLVFQGVGGSSAPGGEADAKSAPAEVDVYRTPLKTSEDGTSASLPQRSTERFSLLGVTWTDPAAEVTGQVEARTRSAATGEWTGWLPLDTEIDGRTEAGRAGVRGTTEPRWVGPSDGVEVRISAADGVRAGLPDGLRLDTVDPGGSTTPVAAEPAAFAAEPVAFAERTPTEEPTPSAEPSSDEPTDEPTEEPSPEPPAPTPTTASPTPPAPSPTPTLTATPSPTPTTASPTPSVTPKPTPTATTTPTLPPAPPSTAPRPTIVSRVAWKADESLNNESPAYTNAVKAVFVHHTTQSNTYSCADSPAMVRALHAYHVNGSKWKDLGYNFVVDKCGTIFEGRKGGVDRPVIGAHARGFNRDTTGIAVMGMHTNTPATSAATAAVARVAAWKLGQYQGDPNRTVELTAGEDGGNHAGKKFAVGKNYPFQQLSGHRDAFNTQCPGQSLYNQIPAIRSQAAALLTDKVTGLSVTSVTGASASGSTYYTRSAVTVGWKAATPAALVKSYELLVGGKPVATVKGNVTSAAATLAVGKHSVQVRATHQSGKVTTSAAATIVAERTAPVFTTKPALTLRAGTVNTAAVPLTLTWKATDATALKEVRLTAPVAKTYGPTTGSASHTAKSGAATAWRMTAYDHAGNTAAASVSGTPVILQETSATKTGKWTAKSSASYLGGKSLTSSTKNASLTWTFTGRSAAWVVSRAATSGQAYIYVDGKKVTTVDLRSASTKYRDAIWTQSWSTSAKHTVKIVVVGTKGRPALTTDGLVYLK
;
A
#
# COMPACT_ATOMS: atom_id res chain seq x y z
N MET A 1 12.46 62.45 0.21
CA MET A 1 13.87 62.29 -0.19
C MET A 1 14.13 60.81 -0.51
N ARG A 2 14.59 60.53 -1.75
CA ARG A 2 15.22 59.31 -2.30
C ARG A 2 14.50 57.99 -2.09
N SER A 3 13.68 57.49 -2.99
CA SER A 3 14.09 56.78 -4.25
C SER A 3 14.96 55.56 -4.00
N GLN A 4 14.36 54.36 -4.14
CA GLN A 4 15.10 53.14 -4.49
C GLN A 4 14.33 52.37 -5.54
N ARG A 5 15.05 52.04 -6.60
CA ARG A 5 14.63 51.36 -7.84
C ARG A 5 14.57 49.83 -7.66
N ARG A 6 13.54 49.25 -8.23
CA ARG A 6 13.42 47.80 -8.44
C ARG A 6 14.26 47.38 -9.66
N ILE A 7 15.04 46.35 -9.50
CA ILE A 7 15.71 45.64 -10.60
C ILE A 7 14.95 44.32 -10.80
N TRP A 8 14.47 44.12 -12.01
CA TRP A 8 13.90 42.87 -12.50
C TRP A 8 15.01 42.10 -13.21
N THR A 9 15.20 40.81 -12.80
CA THR A 9 15.98 39.85 -13.60
C THR A 9 15.04 38.80 -14.16
N THR A 10 14.91 38.78 -15.43
CA THR A 10 14.25 37.79 -16.27
C THR A 10 15.17 36.59 -16.43
N ALA A 11 14.69 35.38 -16.04
CA ALA A 11 15.34 34.12 -16.39
C ALA A 11 14.66 33.54 -17.64
N ALA A 12 15.43 33.33 -18.66
CA ALA A 12 15.02 32.68 -19.90
C ALA A 12 15.07 31.16 -19.74
N VAL A 13 13.96 30.49 -20.05
CA VAL A 13 13.87 29.04 -20.18
C VAL A 13 14.16 28.65 -21.62
N ALA A 14 15.22 27.89 -21.84
CA ALA A 14 15.53 27.27 -23.12
C ALA A 14 14.84 25.93 -23.25
N THR A 15 13.91 25.80 -24.17
CA THR A 15 13.27 24.53 -24.59
C THR A 15 14.10 23.90 -25.70
N ALA A 16 14.68 22.74 -25.46
CA ALA A 16 15.28 21.89 -26.48
C ALA A 16 14.24 20.89 -26.99
N ALA A 17 13.85 21.04 -28.25
CA ALA A 17 13.03 20.08 -28.97
C ALA A 17 13.94 18.97 -29.55
N VAL A 18 13.64 17.72 -29.20
CA VAL A 18 14.20 16.52 -29.84
C VAL A 18 13.13 15.93 -30.76
N THR A 19 13.34 16.02 -32.05
CA THR A 19 12.56 15.34 -33.09
C THR A 19 13.01 13.91 -33.22
N GLY A 20 12.16 12.95 -32.80
CA GLY A 20 12.33 11.53 -33.07
C GLY A 20 11.55 11.11 -34.30
N VAL A 21 12.26 10.55 -35.27
CA VAL A 21 11.72 9.98 -36.53
C VAL A 21 11.11 8.60 -36.20
N LEU A 22 9.82 8.46 -36.45
CA LEU A 22 9.10 7.17 -36.48
C LEU A 22 9.20 6.56 -37.88
N VAL A 23 9.85 5.42 -37.99
CA VAL A 23 9.73 4.54 -39.15
C VAL A 23 8.78 3.42 -38.84
N PHE A 24 7.60 3.41 -39.46
CA PHE A 24 6.70 2.26 -39.52
C PHE A 24 7.16 1.29 -40.60
N GLN A 25 7.39 0.04 -40.29
CA GLN A 25 7.23 -1.06 -41.24
C GLN A 25 6.43 -2.17 -40.57
N GLY A 26 5.20 -2.36 -41.06
CA GLY A 26 4.39 -3.52 -40.76
C GLY A 26 4.83 -4.70 -41.63
N VAL A 27 4.63 -5.90 -41.14
CA VAL A 27 3.98 -7.03 -41.81
C VAL A 27 3.87 -8.17 -40.78
N GLY A 28 2.72 -8.83 -40.76
CA GLY A 28 2.31 -9.85 -39.80
C GLY A 28 3.02 -11.21 -39.95
N GLY A 29 2.92 -11.95 -38.86
CA GLY A 29 3.33 -13.37 -38.79
C GLY A 29 3.07 -13.87 -37.37
N SER A 30 2.03 -14.67 -37.22
CA SER A 30 1.75 -15.44 -35.99
C SER A 30 2.85 -16.42 -35.71
N SER A 31 3.46 -16.37 -34.51
CA SER A 31 4.29 -17.45 -33.99
C SER A 31 4.08 -17.54 -32.47
N ALA A 32 3.95 -18.77 -32.01
CA ALA A 32 3.78 -19.19 -30.62
C ALA A 32 4.94 -18.70 -29.71
N PRO A 33 4.75 -18.64 -28.38
CA PRO A 33 5.78 -18.19 -27.48
C PRO A 33 6.90 -19.23 -27.40
N GLY A 34 8.03 -18.89 -28.04
CA GLY A 34 9.30 -19.57 -27.83
C GLY A 34 9.88 -19.13 -26.49
N GLY A 35 10.31 -20.10 -25.68
CA GLY A 35 10.99 -19.86 -24.42
C GLY A 35 12.25 -18.99 -24.66
N GLU A 36 12.42 -18.00 -23.81
CA GLU A 36 13.67 -17.28 -23.65
C GLU A 36 14.77 -18.29 -23.29
N ALA A 37 15.70 -18.47 -24.21
CA ALA A 37 16.94 -19.16 -23.93
C ALA A 37 17.73 -18.26 -22.96
N ASP A 38 17.86 -18.68 -21.71
CA ASP A 38 18.78 -18.12 -20.74
C ASP A 38 20.18 -18.00 -21.39
N ALA A 39 20.61 -16.78 -21.62
CA ALA A 39 22.00 -16.51 -21.98
C ALA A 39 22.84 -16.94 -20.77
N LYS A 40 23.45 -18.11 -20.82
CA LYS A 40 24.37 -18.60 -19.80
C LYS A 40 25.53 -17.62 -19.71
N SER A 41 25.51 -16.79 -18.68
CA SER A 41 26.69 -15.99 -18.29
C SER A 41 27.81 -16.98 -18.00
N ALA A 42 28.96 -16.80 -18.65
CA ALA A 42 30.13 -17.66 -18.38
C ALA A 42 30.50 -17.61 -16.89
N PRO A 43 30.81 -18.75 -16.27
CA PRO A 43 31.31 -18.77 -14.89
C PRO A 43 32.53 -17.85 -14.73
N ALA A 44 32.71 -17.26 -13.56
CA ALA A 44 33.97 -16.61 -13.26
C ALA A 44 35.03 -17.68 -13.02
N GLU A 45 36.20 -17.52 -13.60
CA GLU A 45 37.33 -18.41 -13.34
C GLU A 45 37.75 -18.20 -11.88
N VAL A 46 37.72 -19.27 -11.09
CA VAL A 46 38.05 -19.27 -9.67
C VAL A 46 39.24 -20.20 -9.43
N ASP A 47 40.34 -19.64 -8.96
CA ASP A 47 41.56 -20.39 -8.70
C ASP A 47 41.71 -20.76 -7.22
N VAL A 48 42.14 -22.01 -6.96
CA VAL A 48 42.39 -22.51 -5.61
C VAL A 48 43.82 -23.07 -5.53
N TYR A 49 44.64 -22.42 -4.75
CA TYR A 49 46.04 -22.82 -4.53
C TYR A 49 46.17 -23.53 -3.18
N ARG A 50 47.04 -24.55 -3.14
CA ARG A 50 47.23 -25.43 -1.98
C ARG A 50 48.69 -25.45 -1.60
N THR A 51 49.01 -25.03 -0.38
CA THR A 51 50.40 -24.98 0.13
C THR A 51 50.48 -25.79 1.42
N PRO A 52 51.26 -26.90 1.46
CA PRO A 52 51.48 -27.66 2.69
C PRO A 52 52.15 -26.81 3.77
N LEU A 53 51.73 -26.96 5.02
CA LEU A 53 52.41 -26.41 6.18
C LEU A 53 53.51 -27.37 6.66
N LYS A 54 54.59 -26.81 7.19
CA LYS A 54 55.65 -27.57 7.81
C LYS A 54 55.33 -27.76 9.30
N THR A 55 55.11 -29.01 9.71
CA THR A 55 54.90 -29.38 11.10
C THR A 55 56.27 -29.53 11.82
N SER A 56 56.34 -29.10 13.07
CA SER A 56 57.51 -29.30 13.94
C SER A 56 57.75 -30.77 14.25
N GLU A 57 58.95 -31.14 14.63
CA GLU A 57 59.32 -32.54 14.93
C GLU A 57 58.54 -33.10 16.12
N ASP A 58 58.15 -32.27 17.06
CA ASP A 58 57.35 -32.64 18.23
C ASP A 58 55.82 -32.66 17.94
N GLY A 59 55.41 -32.27 16.74
CA GLY A 59 54.03 -32.25 16.33
C GLY A 59 53.15 -31.17 17.01
N THR A 60 53.73 -30.25 17.77
CA THR A 60 52.98 -29.25 18.55
C THR A 60 52.76 -27.94 17.83
N SER A 61 53.50 -27.70 16.74
CA SER A 61 53.33 -26.51 15.91
C SER A 61 53.38 -26.81 14.41
N ALA A 62 52.78 -25.95 13.61
CA ALA A 62 52.96 -25.96 12.17
C ALA A 62 53.05 -24.55 11.62
N SER A 63 53.80 -24.34 10.57
CA SER A 63 54.01 -23.02 10.01
C SER A 63 54.19 -23.03 8.49
N LEU A 64 53.84 -21.90 7.88
CA LEU A 64 54.24 -21.50 6.55
C LEU A 64 54.97 -20.16 6.68
N PRO A 65 56.32 -20.10 6.46
CA PRO A 65 57.04 -18.85 6.50
C PRO A 65 56.53 -17.82 5.52
N GLN A 66 56.75 -16.56 5.85
CA GLN A 66 56.36 -15.43 4.99
C GLN A 66 56.86 -15.64 3.56
N ARG A 67 55.94 -15.55 2.60
CA ARG A 67 56.23 -15.73 1.19
C ARG A 67 55.27 -14.96 0.28
N SER A 68 55.75 -14.64 -0.92
CA SER A 68 54.87 -14.19 -2.01
C SER A 68 54.08 -15.35 -2.60
N THR A 69 52.87 -15.08 -3.07
CA THR A 69 51.96 -16.05 -3.65
C THR A 69 51.31 -15.49 -4.91
N GLU A 70 50.62 -16.33 -5.67
CA GLU A 70 49.62 -15.88 -6.60
C GLU A 70 48.55 -15.09 -5.86
N ARG A 71 47.76 -14.27 -6.60
CA ARG A 71 46.66 -13.47 -6.00
C ARG A 71 45.65 -14.37 -5.36
N PHE A 72 45.12 -13.93 -4.24
CA PHE A 72 44.01 -14.55 -3.57
C PHE A 72 43.26 -13.50 -2.76
N SER A 73 42.02 -13.79 -2.40
CA SER A 73 41.20 -12.90 -1.57
C SER A 73 40.63 -13.59 -0.34
N LEU A 74 40.64 -14.94 -0.33
CA LEU A 74 40.13 -15.74 0.77
C LEU A 74 41.16 -16.85 1.07
N LEU A 75 41.31 -17.18 2.36
CA LEU A 75 42.21 -18.25 2.82
C LEU A 75 41.56 -19.06 3.95
N GLY A 76 42.05 -20.28 4.13
CA GLY A 76 41.79 -21.13 5.29
C GLY A 76 42.76 -22.28 5.36
N VAL A 77 42.80 -22.96 6.49
CA VAL A 77 43.65 -24.12 6.72
C VAL A 77 42.81 -25.39 6.73
N THR A 78 43.28 -26.45 6.04
CA THR A 78 42.61 -27.75 6.03
C THR A 78 43.57 -28.87 6.44
N TRP A 79 43.02 -29.99 6.95
CA TRP A 79 43.76 -31.19 7.36
C TRP A 79 43.03 -32.48 6.94
N THR A 80 43.74 -33.63 6.99
CA THR A 80 43.27 -34.85 6.35
C THR A 80 42.03 -35.47 7.00
N ASP A 81 42.02 -35.58 8.34
CA ASP A 81 40.95 -36.22 9.07
C ASP A 81 39.89 -35.18 9.52
N PRO A 82 38.69 -35.19 8.96
CA PRO A 82 37.65 -34.23 9.37
C PRO A 82 37.18 -34.46 10.82
N ALA A 83 37.49 -35.59 11.43
CA ALA A 83 37.15 -35.87 12.84
C ALA A 83 38.19 -35.34 13.82
N ALA A 84 39.40 -35.04 13.37
CA ALA A 84 40.43 -34.45 14.18
C ALA A 84 40.18 -32.97 14.44
N GLU A 85 40.39 -32.54 15.67
CA GLU A 85 40.20 -31.12 16.07
C GLU A 85 41.60 -30.47 16.27
N VAL A 86 41.75 -29.26 15.77
CA VAL A 86 42.92 -28.42 16.08
C VAL A 86 42.64 -27.71 17.39
N THR A 87 43.14 -28.26 18.49
CA THR A 87 43.08 -27.59 19.79
C THR A 87 44.29 -26.65 19.92
N GLY A 88 44.03 -25.34 19.75
CA GLY A 88 45.08 -24.34 19.78
C GLY A 88 44.72 -23.12 18.92
N GLN A 89 45.77 -22.35 18.56
CA GLN A 89 45.60 -21.14 17.75
C GLN A 89 46.06 -21.36 16.32
N VAL A 90 45.22 -21.05 15.37
CA VAL A 90 45.53 -20.96 13.95
C VAL A 90 45.47 -19.51 13.52
N GLU A 91 46.60 -18.96 13.05
CA GLU A 91 46.66 -17.57 12.66
C GLU A 91 47.35 -17.42 11.30
N ALA A 92 46.89 -16.47 10.53
CA ALA A 92 47.49 -16.06 9.27
C ALA A 92 47.70 -14.55 9.24
N ARG A 93 48.68 -14.08 8.49
CA ARG A 93 48.77 -12.68 8.05
C ARG A 93 49.00 -12.62 6.56
N THR A 94 48.48 -11.55 5.93
CA THR A 94 48.52 -11.42 4.47
C THR A 94 49.11 -10.09 4.06
N ARG A 95 49.67 -10.04 2.85
CA ARG A 95 50.13 -8.82 2.23
C ARG A 95 49.10 -8.32 1.22
N SER A 96 48.65 -7.09 1.39
CA SER A 96 47.73 -6.45 0.43
C SER A 96 48.39 -6.30 -0.93
N ALA A 97 47.73 -6.81 -1.97
CA ALA A 97 48.20 -6.65 -3.35
C ALA A 97 48.10 -5.19 -3.86
N ALA A 98 47.34 -4.33 -3.17
CA ALA A 98 47.17 -2.93 -3.56
C ALA A 98 48.22 -2.02 -2.89
N THR A 99 48.54 -2.25 -1.62
CA THR A 99 49.46 -1.37 -0.84
C THR A 99 50.80 -2.01 -0.55
N GLY A 100 50.97 -3.32 -0.67
CA GLY A 100 52.14 -4.06 -0.27
C GLY A 100 52.32 -4.20 1.26
N GLU A 101 51.37 -3.69 2.04
CA GLU A 101 51.42 -3.74 3.50
C GLU A 101 50.95 -5.10 4.04
N TRP A 102 51.60 -5.55 5.14
CA TRP A 102 51.21 -6.76 5.84
C TRP A 102 50.14 -6.45 6.92
N THR A 103 49.12 -7.31 7.01
CA THR A 103 48.16 -7.28 8.14
C THR A 103 48.84 -7.68 9.44
N GLY A 104 48.19 -7.38 10.57
CA GLY A 104 48.43 -8.10 11.82
C GLY A 104 48.02 -9.57 11.69
N TRP A 105 48.34 -10.38 12.72
CA TRP A 105 47.90 -11.76 12.78
C TRP A 105 46.39 -11.86 12.90
N LEU A 106 45.79 -12.63 12.03
CA LEU A 106 44.36 -12.85 11.90
C LEU A 106 44.03 -14.26 12.40
N PRO A 107 43.28 -14.44 13.46
CA PRO A 107 42.84 -15.75 13.90
C PRO A 107 41.90 -16.40 12.88
N LEU A 108 42.10 -17.71 12.67
CA LEU A 108 41.23 -18.55 11.89
C LEU A 108 40.43 -19.46 12.84
N ASP A 109 39.11 -19.40 12.73
CA ASP A 109 38.20 -20.15 13.59
C ASP A 109 38.23 -21.65 13.24
N THR A 110 38.49 -22.49 14.22
CA THR A 110 38.55 -23.95 14.09
C THR A 110 37.28 -24.66 14.56
N GLU A 111 36.29 -23.91 15.05
CA GLU A 111 35.02 -24.45 15.55
C GLU A 111 34.03 -24.80 14.41
N ILE A 112 34.50 -24.92 13.19
CA ILE A 112 33.67 -25.33 12.06
C ILE A 112 33.32 -26.80 12.14
N ASP A 113 32.10 -27.13 11.79
CA ASP A 113 31.62 -28.51 11.70
C ASP A 113 32.07 -29.19 10.40
N GLY A 114 33.38 -29.42 10.26
CA GLY A 114 33.97 -30.13 9.10
C GLY A 114 33.43 -31.52 8.88
N ARG A 115 32.74 -32.11 9.87
CA ARG A 115 32.18 -33.45 9.83
C ARG A 115 30.78 -33.50 9.25
N THR A 116 30.17 -32.37 8.90
CA THR A 116 28.81 -32.32 8.33
C THR A 116 28.65 -33.20 7.07
N GLU A 117 29.73 -33.41 6.32
CA GLU A 117 29.77 -34.31 5.16
C GLU A 117 30.83 -35.45 5.34
N ALA A 118 31.20 -35.79 6.58
CA ALA A 118 32.26 -36.75 6.88
C ALA A 118 32.07 -38.16 6.33
N GLY A 119 30.84 -38.57 5.98
CA GLY A 119 30.56 -39.81 5.30
C GLY A 119 30.99 -39.82 3.83
N ARG A 120 31.45 -38.68 3.28
CA ARG A 120 31.93 -38.56 1.90
C ARG A 120 33.44 -38.82 1.84
N ALA A 121 33.86 -39.61 0.87
CA ALA A 121 35.31 -39.87 0.67
C ALA A 121 36.06 -38.58 0.35
N GLY A 122 37.16 -38.35 1.06
CA GLY A 122 38.07 -37.23 0.84
C GLY A 122 37.69 -35.91 1.49
N VAL A 123 36.61 -35.86 2.27
CA VAL A 123 36.26 -34.67 3.09
C VAL A 123 37.43 -34.41 4.06
N ARG A 124 37.74 -33.13 4.26
CA ARG A 124 38.83 -32.66 5.09
C ARG A 124 38.29 -31.88 6.28
N GLY A 125 39.02 -31.93 7.40
CA GLY A 125 38.86 -30.95 8.47
C GLY A 125 39.33 -29.59 7.96
N THR A 126 38.74 -28.52 8.48
CA THR A 126 38.92 -27.16 7.93
C THR A 126 38.70 -26.10 9.01
N THR A 127 39.35 -24.95 8.86
CA THR A 127 38.98 -23.72 9.56
C THR A 127 37.83 -23.04 8.80
N GLU A 128 37.09 -22.15 9.47
CA GLU A 128 36.27 -21.17 8.74
C GLU A 128 37.18 -20.35 7.82
N PRO A 129 36.85 -20.20 6.54
CA PRO A 129 37.65 -19.43 5.61
C PRO A 129 37.53 -17.93 5.87
N ARG A 130 38.62 -17.21 5.77
CA ARG A 130 38.69 -15.79 6.03
C ARG A 130 38.87 -14.99 4.75
N TRP A 131 37.99 -14.06 4.50
CA TRP A 131 38.15 -13.07 3.44
C TRP A 131 39.12 -11.99 3.90
N VAL A 132 40.17 -11.78 3.13
CA VAL A 132 41.25 -10.82 3.42
C VAL A 132 41.36 -9.72 2.37
N GLY A 133 40.54 -9.81 1.30
CA GLY A 133 40.68 -8.94 0.14
C GLY A 133 41.86 -9.32 -0.75
N PRO A 134 42.07 -8.60 -1.87
CA PRO A 134 43.15 -8.89 -2.80
C PRO A 134 44.51 -8.88 -2.13
N SER A 135 45.13 -10.05 -2.03
CA SER A 135 46.41 -10.28 -1.36
C SER A 135 47.38 -11.08 -2.27
N ASP A 136 48.69 -10.90 -2.12
CA ASP A 136 49.73 -11.54 -2.91
C ASP A 136 50.89 -12.09 -2.04
N GLY A 137 50.68 -12.16 -0.73
CA GLY A 137 51.64 -12.74 0.22
C GLY A 137 50.94 -13.27 1.45
N VAL A 138 51.49 -14.33 2.05
CA VAL A 138 50.90 -14.99 3.22
C VAL A 138 51.97 -15.53 4.15
N GLU A 139 51.64 -15.58 5.44
CA GLU A 139 52.36 -16.31 6.47
C GLU A 139 51.32 -16.98 7.39
N VAL A 140 51.56 -18.20 7.83
CA VAL A 140 50.67 -18.98 8.71
C VAL A 140 51.45 -19.54 9.87
N ARG A 141 50.87 -19.51 11.05
CA ARG A 141 51.37 -20.21 12.24
C ARG A 141 50.24 -20.92 12.95
N ILE A 142 50.55 -22.11 13.45
CA ILE A 142 49.62 -22.93 14.24
C ILE A 142 50.38 -23.37 15.48
N SER A 143 49.81 -23.18 16.66
CA SER A 143 50.33 -23.69 17.92
C SER A 143 49.23 -24.48 18.64
N ALA A 144 49.54 -25.70 19.03
CA ALA A 144 48.66 -26.49 19.88
C ALA A 144 48.48 -25.81 21.24
N ALA A 145 47.35 -26.02 21.89
CA ALA A 145 47.13 -25.51 23.25
C ALA A 145 48.02 -26.24 24.26
N ASP A 146 48.51 -25.51 25.26
CA ASP A 146 49.35 -26.05 26.33
C ASP A 146 48.67 -27.26 27.02
N GLY A 147 49.46 -28.35 27.21
CA GLY A 147 49.02 -29.56 27.90
C GLY A 147 48.23 -30.56 27.04
N VAL A 148 48.04 -30.31 25.76
CA VAL A 148 47.41 -31.28 24.82
C VAL A 148 48.44 -32.30 24.37
N ARG A 149 48.24 -33.57 24.74
CA ARG A 149 49.14 -34.69 24.34
C ARG A 149 48.92 -35.19 22.90
N ALA A 150 47.80 -34.87 22.29
CA ALA A 150 47.54 -35.15 20.89
C ALA A 150 48.17 -34.03 20.05
N GLY A 151 49.13 -34.37 19.18
CA GLY A 151 49.73 -33.42 18.24
C GLY A 151 48.71 -32.85 17.26
N LEU A 152 49.16 -31.90 16.44
CA LEU A 152 48.34 -31.32 15.37
C LEU A 152 47.93 -32.43 14.37
N PRO A 153 46.75 -32.33 13.70
CA PRO A 153 46.30 -33.31 12.73
C PRO A 153 47.23 -33.36 11.51
N ASP A 154 47.26 -34.54 10.87
CA ASP A 154 48.07 -34.75 9.68
C ASP A 154 47.56 -34.02 8.44
N GLY A 155 48.47 -33.72 7.51
CA GLY A 155 48.17 -33.15 6.22
C GLY A 155 47.64 -31.70 6.26
N LEU A 156 48.10 -30.94 7.24
CA LEU A 156 47.85 -29.50 7.34
C LEU A 156 48.37 -28.77 6.10
N ARG A 157 47.50 -27.97 5.53
CA ARG A 157 47.83 -27.10 4.38
C ARG A 157 47.00 -25.82 4.40
N LEU A 158 47.56 -24.79 3.83
CA LEU A 158 46.87 -23.57 3.48
C LEU A 158 46.17 -23.72 2.16
N ASP A 159 44.87 -23.44 2.09
CA ASP A 159 44.13 -23.27 0.87
C ASP A 159 43.82 -21.76 0.68
N THR A 160 44.23 -21.18 -0.47
CA THR A 160 43.95 -19.81 -0.85
C THR A 160 43.06 -19.78 -2.10
N VAL A 161 42.16 -18.83 -2.18
CA VAL A 161 41.19 -18.73 -3.27
C VAL A 161 41.23 -17.34 -3.89
N ASP A 162 41.44 -17.29 -5.23
CA ASP A 162 41.14 -16.13 -6.05
C ASP A 162 39.75 -16.30 -6.65
N PRO A 163 38.75 -15.45 -6.31
CA PRO A 163 37.39 -15.57 -6.78
C PRO A 163 37.20 -15.15 -8.24
N GLY A 164 38.25 -14.78 -8.95
CA GLY A 164 38.18 -14.22 -10.29
C GLY A 164 37.70 -12.76 -10.33
N GLY A 165 38.23 -11.99 -11.28
CA GLY A 165 37.92 -10.58 -11.40
C GLY A 165 36.53 -10.32 -12.02
N SER A 166 35.62 -9.63 -11.32
CA SER A 166 34.58 -8.80 -11.90
C SER A 166 34.05 -7.85 -10.82
N THR A 167 34.37 -6.59 -10.98
CA THR A 167 33.84 -5.48 -10.18
C THR A 167 32.51 -4.92 -10.75
N THR A 168 31.83 -5.66 -11.61
CA THR A 168 30.53 -5.22 -12.12
C THR A 168 29.48 -5.46 -11.04
N PRO A 169 28.74 -4.43 -10.60
CA PRO A 169 27.62 -4.61 -9.68
C PRO A 169 26.62 -5.62 -10.26
N VAL A 170 26.31 -6.67 -9.53
CA VAL A 170 25.28 -7.62 -9.92
C VAL A 170 23.94 -6.96 -9.60
N ALA A 171 23.18 -6.59 -10.63
CA ALA A 171 21.80 -6.19 -10.46
C ALA A 171 21.00 -7.41 -9.97
N ALA A 172 20.39 -7.31 -8.80
CA ALA A 172 19.35 -8.25 -8.42
C ALA A 172 18.22 -8.13 -9.45
N GLU A 173 17.70 -9.24 -9.95
CA GLU A 173 16.47 -9.18 -10.74
C GLU A 173 15.43 -8.38 -9.96
N PRO A 174 14.81 -7.34 -10.55
CA PRO A 174 13.79 -6.59 -9.84
C PRO A 174 12.69 -7.57 -9.44
N ALA A 175 12.46 -7.69 -8.14
CA ALA A 175 11.25 -8.33 -7.68
C ALA A 175 10.10 -7.61 -8.38
N ALA A 176 9.11 -8.33 -8.86
CA ALA A 176 7.92 -7.76 -9.50
C ALA A 176 7.21 -6.72 -8.63
N PHE A 177 7.71 -6.48 -7.41
CA PHE A 177 7.26 -5.48 -6.45
C PHE A 177 8.43 -5.01 -5.58
N ALA A 178 8.86 -3.77 -5.77
CA ALA A 178 9.64 -3.06 -4.78
C ALA A 178 8.71 -2.77 -3.59
N ALA A 179 8.85 -3.50 -2.51
CA ALA A 179 8.33 -3.06 -1.23
C ALA A 179 9.23 -1.90 -0.78
N GLU A 180 8.67 -0.70 -0.67
CA GLU A 180 9.36 0.41 -0.02
C GLU A 180 9.80 -0.03 1.38
N PRO A 181 11.01 0.36 1.83
CA PRO A 181 11.44 0.06 3.19
C PRO A 181 10.48 0.77 4.15
N VAL A 182 9.83 0.00 5.01
CA VAL A 182 9.06 0.56 6.12
C VAL A 182 10.10 1.23 7.03
N ALA A 183 10.16 2.55 7.00
CA ALA A 183 10.96 3.34 7.92
C ALA A 183 10.36 3.15 9.32
N PHE A 184 11.03 2.37 10.15
CA PHE A 184 10.77 2.40 11.58
C PHE A 184 11.31 3.74 12.10
N ALA A 185 10.41 4.59 12.57
CA ALA A 185 10.78 5.80 13.29
C ALA A 185 11.66 5.40 14.49
N GLU A 186 12.91 5.81 14.48
CA GLU A 186 13.76 5.80 15.66
C GLU A 186 13.08 6.67 16.71
N ARG A 187 12.66 6.05 17.80
CA ARG A 187 12.33 6.79 19.03
C ARG A 187 13.65 7.30 19.59
N THR A 188 13.90 8.57 19.43
CA THR A 188 14.89 9.29 20.22
C THR A 188 14.57 9.10 21.70
N PRO A 189 15.56 8.81 22.56
CA PRO A 189 15.35 8.82 24.00
C PRO A 189 15.04 10.24 24.45
N THR A 190 13.86 10.42 25.00
CA THR A 190 13.51 11.66 25.69
C THR A 190 14.32 11.72 26.98
N GLU A 191 15.05 12.80 27.17
CA GLU A 191 15.75 13.11 28.41
C GLU A 191 14.78 13.09 29.60
N GLU A 192 15.21 12.42 30.65
CA GLU A 192 14.60 12.35 31.95
C GLU A 192 14.65 13.74 32.62
N PRO A 193 13.53 14.30 33.13
CA PRO A 193 13.63 15.49 33.95
C PRO A 193 14.02 15.14 35.38
N THR A 194 15.04 15.80 35.88
CA THR A 194 15.55 15.82 37.27
C THR A 194 14.44 16.13 38.29
N PRO A 195 14.43 15.50 39.46
CA PRO A 195 13.41 15.73 40.48
C PRO A 195 13.68 17.03 41.26
N SER A 196 12.68 17.86 41.41
CA SER A 196 12.67 18.99 42.35
C SER A 196 11.67 18.75 43.47
N ALA A 197 12.16 19.03 44.68
CA ALA A 197 11.68 18.79 46.01
C ALA A 197 10.19 18.97 46.33
N GLU A 198 9.76 18.18 47.32
CA GLU A 198 8.52 18.18 48.08
C GLU A 198 8.25 19.53 48.82
N PRO A 199 7.00 19.80 49.26
CA PRO A 199 6.71 19.58 50.66
C PRO A 199 5.37 18.88 50.98
N SER A 200 5.40 18.26 52.14
CA SER A 200 4.51 17.43 52.87
C SER A 200 3.15 18.02 53.27
N SER A 201 2.30 17.10 53.66
CA SER A 201 1.27 17.00 54.73
C SER A 201 -0.18 16.90 54.22
N ASP A 202 -0.90 15.92 54.57
CA ASP A 202 -1.67 15.43 55.66
C ASP A 202 -2.71 14.40 55.19
N GLU A 203 -2.72 13.27 55.85
CA GLU A 203 -3.82 12.28 55.96
C GLU A 203 -5.02 12.86 56.74
N PRO A 204 -6.24 12.29 56.88
CA PRO A 204 -6.53 10.83 56.83
C PRO A 204 -7.92 10.40 56.28
N THR A 205 -8.06 9.06 56.17
CA THR A 205 -9.23 8.17 56.43
C THR A 205 -10.51 8.29 55.58
N ASP A 206 -10.87 7.23 54.89
CA ASP A 206 -11.86 6.22 55.26
C ASP A 206 -12.13 5.21 54.14
N GLU A 207 -11.95 3.95 54.48
CA GLU A 207 -12.50 2.80 53.77
C GLU A 207 -14.03 2.71 54.01
N PRO A 208 -14.82 2.15 53.12
CA PRO A 208 -15.28 0.80 53.41
C PRO A 208 -15.29 -0.19 52.24
N THR A 209 -14.87 -1.38 52.60
CA THR A 209 -15.10 -2.71 52.10
C THR A 209 -16.49 -2.93 51.54
N GLU A 210 -16.62 -3.49 50.32
CA GLU A 210 -17.75 -4.33 49.94
C GLU A 210 -17.30 -5.59 49.21
N GLU A 211 -17.82 -6.70 49.67
CA GLU A 211 -17.64 -8.11 49.28
C GLU A 211 -18.22 -8.44 47.88
N PRO A 212 -17.76 -9.54 47.26
CA PRO A 212 -18.22 -9.94 45.93
C PRO A 212 -19.52 -10.74 45.97
N SER A 213 -20.43 -10.44 45.06
CA SER A 213 -21.68 -11.17 44.85
C SER A 213 -21.55 -12.23 43.74
N PRO A 214 -22.28 -13.35 43.80
CA PRO A 214 -21.88 -14.61 43.17
C PRO A 214 -22.33 -14.82 41.73
N GLU A 215 -21.57 -15.67 41.07
CA GLU A 215 -21.75 -16.25 39.75
C GLU A 215 -23.08 -17.05 39.63
N PRO A 216 -23.81 -16.97 38.49
CA PRO A 216 -24.95 -17.88 38.26
C PRO A 216 -24.50 -19.18 37.58
N PRO A 217 -25.19 -20.30 37.86
CA PRO A 217 -24.72 -21.64 37.55
C PRO A 217 -24.93 -22.08 36.10
N ALA A 218 -24.02 -22.98 35.68
CA ALA A 218 -24.02 -23.64 34.37
C ALA A 218 -25.22 -24.60 34.23
N PRO A 219 -25.78 -24.76 33.01
CA PRO A 219 -26.77 -25.79 32.75
C PRO A 219 -26.13 -27.15 32.46
N THR A 220 -26.67 -28.14 33.08
CA THR A 220 -26.38 -29.59 33.02
C THR A 220 -26.67 -30.16 31.61
N PRO A 221 -25.98 -31.23 31.18
CA PRO A 221 -26.19 -31.86 29.90
C PRO A 221 -27.35 -32.83 29.88
N THR A 222 -28.19 -32.73 28.87
CA THR A 222 -29.27 -33.71 28.61
C THR A 222 -28.80 -34.69 27.53
N THR A 223 -28.79 -35.94 27.96
CA THR A 223 -28.62 -37.16 27.17
C THR A 223 -29.73 -37.38 26.18
N ALA A 224 -29.42 -37.72 24.96
CA ALA A 224 -30.25 -38.57 24.11
C ALA A 224 -29.40 -39.26 23.03
N SER A 225 -29.39 -40.56 23.08
CA SER A 225 -29.05 -41.55 22.05
C SER A 225 -30.38 -42.01 21.40
N PRO A 226 -30.43 -42.82 20.33
CA PRO A 226 -29.42 -43.33 19.40
C PRO A 226 -29.79 -43.23 17.91
N THR A 227 -28.83 -43.50 17.08
CA THR A 227 -28.89 -43.81 15.66
C THR A 227 -29.73 -45.06 15.33
N PRO A 228 -30.24 -45.15 14.09
CA PRO A 228 -30.11 -46.41 13.35
C PRO A 228 -29.60 -46.23 11.92
N PRO A 229 -29.22 -47.34 11.26
CA PRO A 229 -28.14 -47.42 10.32
C PRO A 229 -28.56 -47.32 8.83
N ALA A 230 -27.54 -47.08 7.97
CA ALA A 230 -27.63 -47.15 6.54
C ALA A 230 -27.90 -48.55 6.01
N PRO A 231 -28.48 -48.73 4.83
CA PRO A 231 -28.25 -49.91 4.02
C PRO A 231 -27.39 -49.64 2.83
N SER A 232 -26.37 -50.49 2.66
CA SER A 232 -25.68 -50.76 1.40
C SER A 232 -26.60 -51.39 0.36
N PRO A 233 -26.31 -51.25 -0.90
CA PRO A 233 -26.52 -52.34 -1.82
C PRO A 233 -25.23 -52.72 -2.56
N THR A 234 -24.93 -53.98 -2.50
CA THR A 234 -24.14 -54.78 -3.38
C THR A 234 -25.12 -55.55 -4.32
N PRO A 235 -24.63 -56.32 -5.27
CA PRO A 235 -24.14 -56.06 -6.61
C PRO A 235 -25.02 -56.75 -7.66
N THR A 236 -24.69 -56.74 -8.92
CA THR A 236 -25.04 -57.87 -9.84
C THR A 236 -24.45 -57.65 -11.22
N LEU A 237 -23.45 -58.42 -11.53
CA LEU A 237 -23.39 -59.55 -12.45
C LEU A 237 -23.58 -59.23 -13.94
N THR A 238 -22.51 -59.53 -14.68
CA THR A 238 -22.39 -60.56 -15.72
C THR A 238 -23.00 -60.26 -17.08
N ALA A 239 -22.17 -60.20 -18.07
CA ALA A 239 -22.29 -61.01 -19.28
C ALA A 239 -21.07 -60.86 -20.20
N THR A 240 -20.34 -61.91 -20.34
CA THR A 240 -19.58 -62.28 -21.55
C THR A 240 -20.56 -62.90 -22.54
N PRO A 241 -20.38 -62.89 -23.90
CA PRO A 241 -19.38 -63.79 -24.52
C PRO A 241 -18.70 -63.19 -25.76
N SER A 242 -17.59 -63.82 -26.05
CA SER A 242 -16.87 -63.94 -27.31
C SER A 242 -17.70 -64.65 -28.43
N PRO A 243 -17.42 -64.45 -29.74
CA PRO A 243 -16.46 -65.41 -30.35
C PRO A 243 -15.47 -64.83 -31.39
N THR A 244 -14.33 -65.43 -31.45
CA THR A 244 -13.41 -65.53 -32.56
C THR A 244 -14.09 -66.28 -33.71
N PRO A 245 -13.64 -66.27 -35.03
CA PRO A 245 -12.27 -66.53 -35.49
C PRO A 245 -11.88 -65.70 -36.74
N THR A 246 -10.67 -65.68 -37.24
CA THR A 246 -10.00 -66.59 -38.15
C THR A 246 -8.70 -65.96 -38.67
N THR A 247 -7.68 -66.73 -38.59
CA THR A 247 -6.37 -66.78 -39.20
C THR A 247 -6.11 -66.00 -40.49
N ALA A 248 -4.98 -65.30 -40.56
CA ALA A 248 -4.13 -65.16 -41.75
C ALA A 248 -2.66 -65.11 -41.35
N SER A 249 -1.87 -65.86 -41.99
CA SER A 249 -0.45 -66.22 -41.76
C SER A 249 0.52 -65.04 -42.06
N PRO A 250 1.75 -65.09 -41.55
CA PRO A 250 2.59 -63.86 -41.35
C PRO A 250 3.55 -63.57 -42.51
N THR A 251 3.72 -62.26 -42.74
CA THR A 251 4.86 -61.73 -43.50
C THR A 251 5.94 -61.28 -42.50
N PRO A 252 7.24 -61.48 -42.69
CA PRO A 252 8.27 -61.18 -41.71
C PRO A 252 8.44 -59.63 -41.57
N SER A 253 8.13 -59.12 -40.39
CA SER A 253 8.36 -57.77 -40.04
C SER A 253 9.79 -57.56 -39.55
N VAL A 254 10.48 -56.61 -40.14
CA VAL A 254 11.80 -56.10 -39.70
C VAL A 254 11.66 -55.53 -38.34
N THR A 255 12.39 -55.98 -37.35
CA THR A 255 12.48 -55.50 -35.99
C THR A 255 13.00 -54.05 -35.99
N PRO A 256 12.25 -53.05 -35.53
CA PRO A 256 12.81 -51.71 -35.33
C PRO A 256 13.75 -51.75 -34.13
N LYS A 257 14.95 -51.18 -34.32
CA LYS A 257 15.95 -50.93 -33.30
C LYS A 257 15.28 -50.11 -32.16
N PRO A 258 15.44 -50.46 -30.87
CA PRO A 258 14.83 -49.68 -29.79
C PRO A 258 15.34 -48.25 -29.83
N THR A 259 14.44 -47.33 -30.01
CA THR A 259 14.67 -45.88 -29.77
C THR A 259 15.03 -45.72 -28.31
N PRO A 260 16.08 -44.98 -27.94
CA PRO A 260 16.40 -44.76 -26.54
C PRO A 260 15.22 -44.06 -25.88
N THR A 261 14.63 -44.74 -24.90
CA THR A 261 13.60 -44.18 -24.03
C THR A 261 14.16 -42.91 -23.40
N ALA A 262 13.57 -41.76 -23.71
CA ALA A 262 13.91 -40.51 -23.04
C ALA A 262 13.74 -40.73 -21.53
N THR A 263 14.84 -40.70 -20.82
CA THR A 263 14.84 -40.73 -19.36
C THR A 263 14.10 -39.46 -18.90
N THR A 264 12.84 -39.61 -18.49
CA THR A 264 12.08 -38.52 -17.88
C THR A 264 12.79 -38.13 -16.59
N THR A 265 13.45 -36.99 -16.60
CA THR A 265 13.95 -36.39 -15.37
C THR A 265 12.75 -36.26 -14.42
N PRO A 266 12.83 -36.80 -13.19
CA PRO A 266 11.72 -36.69 -12.25
C PRO A 266 11.39 -35.22 -12.01
N THR A 267 10.23 -34.80 -12.45
CA THR A 267 9.73 -33.45 -12.20
C THR A 267 9.40 -33.37 -10.72
N LEU A 268 10.24 -32.70 -9.97
CA LEU A 268 10.00 -32.47 -8.54
C LEU A 268 8.72 -31.65 -8.37
N PRO A 269 7.86 -31.98 -7.38
CA PRO A 269 6.64 -31.22 -7.16
C PRO A 269 6.95 -29.75 -6.85
N PRO A 270 6.11 -28.80 -7.29
CA PRO A 270 6.30 -27.39 -6.97
C PRO A 270 6.26 -27.21 -5.47
N ALA A 271 7.10 -26.26 -4.96
CA ALA A 271 7.08 -25.91 -3.55
C ALA A 271 5.73 -25.29 -3.16
N PRO A 272 5.25 -25.55 -1.94
CA PRO A 272 4.00 -24.95 -1.47
C PRO A 272 4.12 -23.42 -1.41
N PRO A 273 3.01 -22.69 -1.63
CA PRO A 273 3.02 -21.24 -1.50
C PRO A 273 3.30 -20.84 -0.04
N SER A 274 4.05 -19.76 0.14
CA SER A 274 4.36 -19.22 1.46
C SER A 274 3.26 -18.28 1.96
N THR A 275 3.08 -18.22 3.28
CA THR A 275 2.28 -17.21 3.97
C THR A 275 3.03 -15.88 4.15
N ALA A 276 4.32 -15.83 3.79
CA ALA A 276 5.14 -14.63 3.76
C ALA A 276 5.65 -14.34 2.32
N PRO A 277 5.97 -13.07 2.00
CA PRO A 277 6.49 -12.71 0.69
C PRO A 277 7.81 -13.40 0.39
N ARG A 278 8.01 -13.85 -0.86
CA ARG A 278 9.33 -14.30 -1.33
C ARG A 278 10.26 -13.08 -1.43
N PRO A 279 11.41 -13.07 -0.75
CA PRO A 279 12.36 -11.98 -0.88
C PRO A 279 13.06 -12.03 -2.26
N THR A 280 13.65 -10.90 -2.66
CA THR A 280 14.56 -10.86 -3.80
C THR A 280 15.84 -11.61 -3.45
N ILE A 281 16.26 -12.56 -4.28
CA ILE A 281 17.42 -13.42 -4.07
C ILE A 281 18.28 -13.36 -5.32
N VAL A 282 19.56 -13.06 -5.14
CA VAL A 282 20.58 -13.14 -6.19
C VAL A 282 20.84 -14.62 -6.49
N SER A 283 20.48 -15.06 -7.68
CA SER A 283 20.61 -16.46 -8.08
C SER A 283 22.07 -16.90 -8.25
N ARG A 284 22.32 -18.20 -8.27
CA ARG A 284 23.65 -18.77 -8.52
C ARG A 284 24.23 -18.29 -9.86
N VAL A 285 23.40 -18.20 -10.90
CA VAL A 285 23.78 -17.62 -12.19
C VAL A 285 24.21 -16.15 -12.06
N ALA A 286 23.47 -15.38 -11.29
CA ALA A 286 23.71 -13.94 -11.13
C ALA A 286 25.01 -13.63 -10.38
N TRP A 287 25.37 -14.39 -9.33
CA TRP A 287 26.68 -14.26 -8.67
C TRP A 287 27.78 -15.08 -9.36
N LYS A 288 27.50 -15.70 -10.54
CA LYS A 288 28.43 -16.44 -11.39
C LYS A 288 29.06 -17.67 -10.69
N ALA A 289 28.21 -18.50 -10.09
CA ALA A 289 28.65 -19.76 -9.51
C ALA A 289 29.32 -20.64 -10.58
N ASP A 290 30.42 -21.26 -10.23
CA ASP A 290 31.00 -22.32 -11.05
C ASP A 290 30.26 -23.64 -10.76
N GLU A 291 29.29 -23.94 -11.60
CA GLU A 291 28.48 -25.15 -11.44
C GLU A 291 29.24 -26.44 -11.80
N SER A 292 30.44 -26.35 -12.41
CA SER A 292 31.28 -27.48 -12.70
C SER A 292 31.94 -28.07 -11.45
N LEU A 293 32.05 -27.28 -10.39
CA LEU A 293 32.60 -27.72 -9.09
C LEU A 293 31.68 -28.74 -8.41
N ASN A 294 30.38 -28.76 -8.76
CA ASN A 294 29.40 -29.66 -8.15
C ASN A 294 28.58 -30.40 -9.20
N ASN A 295 28.96 -31.66 -9.44
CA ASN A 295 28.29 -32.57 -10.37
C ASN A 295 27.21 -33.44 -9.73
N GLU A 296 27.04 -33.39 -8.41
CA GLU A 296 26.06 -34.21 -7.71
C GLU A 296 24.68 -33.60 -7.67
N SER A 297 23.65 -34.45 -7.69
CA SER A 297 22.28 -34.00 -7.55
C SER A 297 21.99 -33.50 -6.15
N PRO A 298 21.23 -32.39 -6.00
CA PRO A 298 20.78 -31.91 -4.71
C PRO A 298 19.94 -32.93 -3.96
N ALA A 299 20.05 -32.98 -2.64
CA ALA A 299 19.20 -33.77 -1.78
C ALA A 299 18.09 -32.90 -1.17
N TYR A 300 16.91 -33.45 -1.01
CA TYR A 300 15.73 -32.73 -0.49
C TYR A 300 15.12 -33.44 0.71
N THR A 301 14.50 -32.67 1.57
CA THR A 301 13.63 -33.16 2.63
C THR A 301 12.16 -32.85 2.29
N ASN A 302 11.23 -33.23 3.18
CA ASN A 302 9.80 -33.01 2.95
C ASN A 302 9.35 -31.57 3.30
N ALA A 303 10.04 -30.91 4.23
CA ALA A 303 9.69 -29.59 4.72
C ALA A 303 10.89 -28.89 5.33
N VAL A 304 10.82 -27.55 5.43
CA VAL A 304 11.70 -26.77 6.30
C VAL A 304 10.94 -26.51 7.60
N LYS A 305 11.40 -27.17 8.68
CA LYS A 305 10.79 -27.05 10.01
C LYS A 305 11.46 -25.98 10.87
N ALA A 306 12.77 -25.72 10.64
CA ALA A 306 13.50 -24.69 11.37
C ALA A 306 14.53 -24.00 10.48
N VAL A 307 14.96 -22.82 10.89
CA VAL A 307 16.01 -22.00 10.31
C VAL A 307 17.12 -21.84 11.34
N PHE A 308 18.36 -22.13 10.91
CA PHE A 308 19.56 -21.82 11.72
C PHE A 308 20.29 -20.63 11.12
N VAL A 309 20.60 -19.65 11.98
CA VAL A 309 21.37 -18.45 11.63
C VAL A 309 22.83 -18.71 11.95
N HIS A 310 23.69 -18.40 10.98
CA HIS A 310 25.14 -18.53 11.04
C HIS A 310 25.80 -17.20 10.77
N HIS A 311 27.10 -17.09 11.03
CA HIS A 311 27.99 -16.10 10.46
C HIS A 311 29.09 -16.80 9.65
N THR A 312 29.85 -16.04 8.85
CA THR A 312 30.92 -16.58 8.02
C THR A 312 32.32 -16.26 8.55
N THR A 313 32.45 -15.74 9.77
CA THR A 313 33.67 -15.30 10.44
C THR A 313 34.61 -14.40 9.62
N GLN A 314 34.14 -13.89 8.50
CA GLN A 314 34.89 -13.00 7.59
C GLN A 314 35.01 -11.57 8.16
N SER A 315 35.81 -10.73 7.53
CA SER A 315 35.90 -9.30 7.88
C SER A 315 34.56 -8.59 7.76
N ASN A 316 34.27 -7.65 8.66
CA ASN A 316 33.09 -6.77 8.57
C ASN A 316 33.34 -5.52 7.69
N THR A 317 34.58 -5.29 7.24
CA THR A 317 34.99 -4.07 6.51
C THR A 317 34.96 -4.20 4.99
N TYR A 318 34.41 -5.30 4.44
CA TYR A 318 34.29 -5.50 2.99
C TYR A 318 33.31 -4.48 2.35
N SER A 319 33.44 -4.26 1.05
CA SER A 319 32.43 -3.55 0.26
C SER A 319 31.31 -4.51 -0.16
N CYS A 320 30.07 -4.08 -0.17
CA CYS A 320 28.97 -4.91 -0.69
C CYS A 320 29.09 -5.22 -2.20
N ALA A 321 29.88 -4.45 -2.92
CA ALA A 321 30.25 -4.76 -4.30
C ALA A 321 31.08 -6.05 -4.40
N ASP A 322 31.82 -6.41 -3.34
CA ASP A 322 32.62 -7.62 -3.29
C ASP A 322 31.81 -8.88 -2.90
N SER A 323 30.56 -8.70 -2.40
CA SER A 323 29.75 -9.81 -1.89
C SER A 323 29.60 -10.97 -2.88
N PRO A 324 29.36 -10.77 -4.20
CA PRO A 324 29.32 -11.87 -5.15
C PRO A 324 30.64 -12.65 -5.26
N ALA A 325 31.79 -11.95 -5.21
CA ALA A 325 33.10 -12.56 -5.21
C ALA A 325 33.35 -13.35 -3.92
N MET A 326 32.94 -12.81 -2.77
CA MET A 326 33.01 -13.50 -1.48
C MET A 326 32.20 -14.81 -1.46
N VAL A 327 30.98 -14.80 -2.06
CA VAL A 327 30.17 -16.04 -2.18
C VAL A 327 30.84 -17.06 -3.08
N ARG A 328 31.45 -16.62 -4.21
CA ARG A 328 32.22 -17.51 -5.10
C ARG A 328 33.42 -18.13 -4.38
N ALA A 329 34.20 -17.32 -3.68
CA ALA A 329 35.36 -17.79 -2.93
C ALA A 329 34.94 -18.78 -1.84
N LEU A 330 33.87 -18.51 -1.10
CA LEU A 330 33.32 -19.40 -0.08
C LEU A 330 32.85 -20.74 -0.70
N HIS A 331 32.17 -20.69 -1.84
CA HIS A 331 31.75 -21.89 -2.60
C HIS A 331 32.96 -22.72 -3.01
N ALA A 332 33.96 -22.09 -3.64
CA ALA A 332 35.19 -22.78 -4.08
C ALA A 332 35.96 -23.37 -2.92
N TYR A 333 36.04 -22.68 -1.79
CA TYR A 333 36.70 -23.20 -0.58
C TYR A 333 36.00 -24.43 -0.03
N HIS A 334 34.64 -24.38 0.12
CA HIS A 334 33.89 -25.53 0.60
C HIS A 334 34.04 -26.76 -0.33
N VAL A 335 34.01 -26.55 -1.66
CA VAL A 335 34.11 -27.67 -2.62
C VAL A 335 35.57 -28.13 -2.80
N ASN A 336 36.49 -27.21 -3.01
CA ASN A 336 37.89 -27.55 -3.35
C ASN A 336 38.82 -27.68 -2.15
N GLY A 337 38.60 -26.86 -1.12
CA GLY A 337 39.38 -26.91 0.14
C GLY A 337 38.86 -28.01 1.07
N SER A 338 37.65 -27.87 1.57
CA SER A 338 36.99 -28.78 2.53
C SER A 338 36.47 -30.07 1.90
N LYS A 339 36.41 -30.15 0.56
CA LYS A 339 35.91 -31.30 -0.20
C LYS A 339 34.43 -31.62 0.06
N TRP A 340 33.68 -30.57 0.42
CA TRP A 340 32.23 -30.68 0.53
C TRP A 340 31.57 -30.78 -0.84
N LYS A 341 30.30 -31.23 -0.82
CA LYS A 341 29.49 -31.38 -2.03
C LYS A 341 29.19 -30.05 -2.71
N ASP A 342 28.94 -29.01 -1.93
CA ASP A 342 28.57 -27.67 -2.40
C ASP A 342 28.76 -26.68 -1.25
N LEU A 343 28.36 -25.41 -1.46
CA LEU A 343 28.23 -24.43 -0.38
C LEU A 343 27.41 -25.03 0.77
N GLY A 344 27.86 -24.90 2.01
CA GLY A 344 27.19 -25.48 3.18
C GLY A 344 25.82 -24.83 3.45
N TYR A 345 25.75 -23.53 3.33
CA TYR A 345 24.59 -22.72 3.65
C TYR A 345 23.56 -22.68 2.50
N ASN A 346 22.26 -22.71 2.83
CA ASN A 346 21.21 -22.55 1.83
C ASN A 346 21.10 -21.13 1.30
N PHE A 347 21.36 -20.15 2.16
CA PHE A 347 21.39 -18.73 1.83
C PHE A 347 22.56 -18.03 2.48
N VAL A 348 23.08 -16.99 1.81
CA VAL A 348 24.08 -16.10 2.35
C VAL A 348 23.53 -14.66 2.31
N VAL A 349 23.79 -13.88 3.35
CA VAL A 349 23.27 -12.50 3.47
C VAL A 349 24.46 -11.58 3.76
N ASP A 350 24.61 -10.51 2.96
CA ASP A 350 25.63 -9.52 3.19
C ASP A 350 25.19 -8.40 4.16
N LYS A 351 26.13 -7.55 4.58
CA LYS A 351 25.83 -6.44 5.50
C LYS A 351 24.87 -5.38 4.94
N CYS A 352 24.66 -5.33 3.61
CA CYS A 352 23.72 -4.44 2.95
C CYS A 352 22.31 -5.06 2.83
N GLY A 353 22.13 -6.32 3.25
CA GLY A 353 20.87 -7.04 3.22
C GLY A 353 20.59 -7.70 1.87
N THR A 354 21.60 -7.85 0.99
CA THR A 354 21.51 -8.65 -0.21
C THR A 354 21.47 -10.13 0.16
N ILE A 355 20.53 -10.86 -0.40
CA ILE A 355 20.33 -12.29 -0.18
C ILE A 355 20.85 -13.05 -1.39
N PHE A 356 21.75 -13.97 -1.18
CA PHE A 356 22.32 -14.84 -2.22
C PHE A 356 21.79 -16.26 -2.06
N GLU A 357 21.41 -16.88 -3.18
CA GLU A 357 21.22 -18.33 -3.24
C GLU A 357 22.56 -19.01 -2.95
N GLY A 358 22.57 -19.87 -1.95
CA GLY A 358 23.76 -20.61 -1.56
C GLY A 358 23.79 -21.99 -2.21
N ARG A 359 23.43 -23.04 -1.44
CA ARG A 359 23.47 -24.45 -1.88
C ARG A 359 22.53 -24.70 -3.06
N LYS A 360 23.03 -25.38 -4.08
CA LYS A 360 22.30 -25.79 -5.30
C LYS A 360 21.05 -26.59 -5.00
N GLY A 361 20.00 -26.40 -5.76
CA GLY A 361 18.78 -27.21 -5.65
C GLY A 361 17.48 -26.41 -5.79
N GLY A 362 17.59 -25.08 -5.90
CA GLY A 362 16.46 -24.18 -6.05
C GLY A 362 15.97 -23.63 -4.71
N VAL A 363 15.88 -22.31 -4.63
CA VAL A 363 15.57 -21.57 -3.40
C VAL A 363 14.19 -21.89 -2.84
N ASP A 364 13.21 -22.25 -3.69
CA ASP A 364 11.85 -22.56 -3.30
C ASP A 364 11.69 -23.95 -2.67
N ARG A 365 12.72 -24.79 -2.76
CA ARG A 365 12.67 -26.20 -2.33
C ARG A 365 13.31 -26.40 -0.96
N PRO A 366 12.96 -27.49 -0.26
CA PRO A 366 13.57 -27.83 1.02
C PRO A 366 14.89 -28.59 0.80
N VAL A 367 15.90 -27.88 0.29
CA VAL A 367 17.24 -28.43 0.02
C VAL A 367 17.93 -28.73 1.34
N ILE A 368 18.49 -29.95 1.48
CA ILE A 368 19.30 -30.34 2.64
C ILE A 368 20.64 -29.62 2.55
N GLY A 369 20.95 -28.80 3.54
CA GLY A 369 22.20 -28.08 3.66
C GLY A 369 23.34 -28.92 4.26
N ALA A 370 24.48 -28.28 4.50
CA ALA A 370 25.62 -28.81 5.26
C ALA A 370 26.07 -27.70 6.21
N HIS A 371 25.22 -27.34 7.18
CA HIS A 371 25.40 -26.15 8.01
C HIS A 371 25.16 -26.37 9.52
N ALA A 372 24.54 -27.49 9.91
CA ALA A 372 24.29 -27.83 11.30
C ALA A 372 24.36 -29.35 11.46
N ARG A 373 25.50 -29.84 11.92
CA ARG A 373 25.74 -31.27 12.11
C ARG A 373 24.64 -31.93 12.93
N GLY A 374 24.16 -33.06 12.48
CA GLY A 374 23.05 -33.79 13.09
C GLY A 374 21.67 -33.19 12.83
N PHE A 375 21.57 -31.91 12.36
CA PHE A 375 20.32 -31.22 12.15
C PHE A 375 20.19 -30.51 10.79
N ASN A 376 20.92 -30.98 9.77
CA ASN A 376 20.79 -30.47 8.39
C ASN A 376 19.46 -30.85 7.73
N ARG A 377 18.86 -31.97 8.15
CA ARG A 377 17.59 -32.43 7.66
C ARG A 377 16.45 -31.60 8.23
N ASP A 378 15.48 -31.24 7.41
CA ASP A 378 14.30 -30.44 7.76
C ASP A 378 14.64 -29.01 8.22
N THR A 379 15.83 -28.50 7.88
CA THR A 379 16.28 -27.16 8.26
C THR A 379 16.83 -26.38 7.08
N THR A 380 16.97 -25.07 7.26
CA THR A 380 17.59 -24.13 6.31
C THR A 380 18.64 -23.30 7.05
N GLY A 381 19.87 -23.27 6.54
CA GLY A 381 20.94 -22.42 7.03
C GLY A 381 21.01 -21.08 6.31
N ILE A 382 21.06 -19.99 7.08
CA ILE A 382 21.26 -18.63 6.60
C ILE A 382 22.54 -18.09 7.24
N ALA A 383 23.59 -17.85 6.43
CA ALA A 383 24.83 -17.29 6.91
C ALA A 383 24.90 -15.78 6.66
N VAL A 384 25.14 -14.99 7.71
CA VAL A 384 25.40 -13.55 7.63
C VAL A 384 26.91 -13.35 7.44
N MET A 385 27.31 -12.68 6.36
CA MET A 385 28.71 -12.39 6.08
C MET A 385 29.30 -11.49 7.16
N GLY A 386 30.45 -11.87 7.71
CA GLY A 386 31.18 -11.12 8.71
C GLY A 386 31.46 -11.91 9.98
N MET A 387 32.15 -11.27 10.93
CA MET A 387 32.46 -11.74 12.29
C MET A 387 31.51 -11.06 13.28
N HIS A 388 30.59 -11.81 13.85
CA HIS A 388 29.55 -11.24 14.72
C HIS A 388 29.69 -11.65 16.20
N THR A 389 30.90 -12.01 16.64
CA THR A 389 31.18 -12.30 18.04
C THR A 389 30.99 -11.03 18.89
N ASN A 390 31.66 -9.93 18.51
CA ASN A 390 31.67 -8.67 19.24
C ASN A 390 30.98 -7.51 18.46
N THR A 391 30.59 -7.74 17.20
CA THR A 391 30.00 -6.74 16.33
C THR A 391 28.62 -7.21 15.89
N PRO A 392 27.54 -6.48 16.19
CA PRO A 392 26.20 -6.84 15.75
C PRO A 392 26.10 -6.78 14.22
N ALA A 393 25.23 -7.61 13.66
CA ALA A 393 24.86 -7.51 12.26
C ALA A 393 24.06 -6.22 12.01
N THR A 394 24.16 -5.67 10.80
CA THR A 394 23.42 -4.47 10.42
C THR A 394 21.90 -4.72 10.44
N SER A 395 21.12 -3.66 10.57
CA SER A 395 19.66 -3.74 10.47
C SER A 395 19.20 -4.28 9.11
N ALA A 396 19.92 -3.95 8.04
CA ALA A 396 19.66 -4.46 6.71
C ALA A 396 19.84 -5.98 6.63
N ALA A 397 20.93 -6.50 7.20
CA ALA A 397 21.21 -7.93 7.25
C ALA A 397 20.20 -8.69 8.12
N THR A 398 19.88 -8.21 9.33
CA THR A 398 18.88 -8.85 10.20
C THR A 398 17.48 -8.85 9.58
N ALA A 399 17.08 -7.77 8.90
CA ALA A 399 15.83 -7.72 8.15
C ALA A 399 15.82 -8.69 6.95
N ALA A 400 16.96 -8.91 6.30
CA ALA A 400 17.08 -9.90 5.23
C ALA A 400 16.94 -11.34 5.77
N VAL A 401 17.60 -11.65 6.88
CA VAL A 401 17.44 -12.94 7.59
C VAL A 401 15.96 -13.16 7.95
N ALA A 402 15.30 -12.16 8.53
CA ALA A 402 13.88 -12.23 8.89
C ALA A 402 12.98 -12.53 7.68
N ARG A 403 13.25 -11.89 6.52
CA ARG A 403 12.49 -12.13 5.28
C ARG A 403 12.67 -13.55 4.74
N VAL A 404 13.91 -14.07 4.71
CA VAL A 404 14.16 -15.45 4.26
C VAL A 404 13.51 -16.45 5.22
N ALA A 405 13.69 -16.25 6.53
CA ALA A 405 13.13 -17.14 7.55
C ALA A 405 11.60 -17.18 7.50
N ALA A 406 10.94 -16.01 7.44
CA ALA A 406 9.49 -15.94 7.31
C ALA A 406 9.00 -16.65 6.04
N TRP A 407 9.65 -16.40 4.90
CA TRP A 407 9.28 -17.01 3.64
C TRP A 407 9.46 -18.53 3.65
N LYS A 408 10.59 -19.05 4.11
CA LYS A 408 10.87 -20.48 4.16
C LYS A 408 9.97 -21.21 5.15
N LEU A 409 9.80 -20.68 6.35
CA LEU A 409 8.89 -21.26 7.35
C LEU A 409 7.44 -21.15 6.89
N GLY A 410 7.06 -20.01 6.29
CA GLY A 410 5.70 -19.79 5.79
C GLY A 410 5.26 -20.77 4.69
N GLN A 411 6.20 -21.39 3.93
CA GLN A 411 5.90 -22.45 2.99
C GLN A 411 5.33 -23.71 3.67
N TYR A 412 5.70 -23.93 4.92
CA TYR A 412 5.35 -25.12 5.69
C TYR A 412 4.54 -24.82 6.94
N GLN A 413 3.85 -23.67 6.96
CA GLN A 413 2.98 -23.21 8.07
C GLN A 413 3.73 -23.05 9.39
N GLY A 414 5.05 -22.80 9.32
CA GLY A 414 5.89 -22.51 10.46
C GLY A 414 5.69 -21.11 11.01
N ASP A 415 6.10 -20.92 12.26
CA ASP A 415 6.08 -19.63 12.96
C ASP A 415 7.41 -19.48 13.71
N PRO A 416 8.24 -18.46 13.41
CA PRO A 416 9.54 -18.26 14.05
C PRO A 416 9.54 -18.29 15.57
N ASN A 417 8.41 -17.94 16.20
CA ASN A 417 8.26 -17.92 17.65
C ASN A 417 7.84 -19.28 18.26
N ARG A 418 7.55 -20.27 17.43
CA ARG A 418 7.16 -21.60 17.92
C ARG A 418 8.37 -22.52 18.08
N THR A 419 8.19 -23.54 18.91
CA THR A 419 9.11 -24.67 19.07
C THR A 419 8.69 -25.81 18.13
N VAL A 420 9.67 -26.52 17.59
CA VAL A 420 9.50 -27.71 16.76
C VAL A 420 10.47 -28.80 17.21
N GLU A 421 10.04 -30.06 17.08
CA GLU A 421 10.92 -31.22 17.30
C GLU A 421 11.73 -31.51 16.06
N LEU A 422 13.07 -31.54 16.22
CA LEU A 422 14.01 -32.02 15.21
C LEU A 422 14.66 -33.31 15.67
N THR A 423 14.81 -34.25 14.75
CA THR A 423 15.47 -35.54 15.02
C THR A 423 16.97 -35.40 14.80
N ALA A 424 17.79 -35.76 15.81
CA ALA A 424 19.23 -35.78 15.67
C ALA A 424 19.66 -36.87 14.67
N GLY A 425 20.39 -36.49 13.64
CA GLY A 425 20.95 -37.42 12.64
C GLY A 425 22.27 -38.05 13.09
N GLU A 426 22.90 -37.50 14.13
CA GLU A 426 24.17 -37.93 14.70
C GLU A 426 24.23 -37.61 16.19
N ASP A 427 25.15 -38.31 16.91
CA ASP A 427 25.50 -37.94 18.28
C ASP A 427 26.27 -36.63 18.31
N GLY A 428 26.00 -35.80 19.33
CA GLY A 428 26.64 -34.50 19.44
C GLY A 428 26.25 -33.73 20.70
N GLY A 429 26.43 -32.42 20.65
CA GLY A 429 26.02 -31.52 21.71
C GLY A 429 26.03 -30.07 21.27
N ASN A 430 25.35 -29.20 22.02
CA ASN A 430 25.32 -27.76 21.73
C ASN A 430 26.26 -26.96 22.64
N HIS A 431 26.37 -25.67 22.35
CA HIS A 431 27.22 -24.73 23.10
C HIS A 431 26.84 -24.63 24.59
N ALA A 432 25.59 -24.84 24.94
CA ALA A 432 25.12 -24.86 26.31
C ALA A 432 25.37 -26.20 27.04
N GLY A 433 26.07 -27.15 26.42
CA GLY A 433 26.44 -28.45 27.03
C GLY A 433 25.32 -29.51 26.90
N LYS A 434 24.19 -29.24 26.27
CA LYS A 434 23.13 -30.25 26.02
C LYS A 434 23.66 -31.28 25.02
N LYS A 435 23.53 -32.56 25.39
CA LYS A 435 23.90 -33.69 24.53
C LYS A 435 22.74 -34.13 23.65
N PHE A 436 23.06 -34.54 22.45
CA PHE A 436 22.15 -35.11 21.46
C PHE A 436 22.53 -36.55 21.16
N ALA A 437 21.53 -37.44 21.07
CA ALA A 437 21.72 -38.83 20.67
C ALA A 437 21.01 -39.06 19.33
N VAL A 438 21.67 -39.77 18.42
CA VAL A 438 21.14 -40.10 17.09
C VAL A 438 19.76 -40.73 17.18
N GLY A 439 18.85 -40.32 16.29
CA GLY A 439 17.46 -40.81 16.22
C GLY A 439 16.52 -40.28 17.30
N LYS A 440 16.98 -39.44 18.24
CA LYS A 440 16.13 -38.79 19.25
C LYS A 440 15.66 -37.42 18.79
N ASN A 441 14.46 -37.03 19.26
CA ASN A 441 13.87 -35.73 18.99
C ASN A 441 14.25 -34.72 20.08
N TYR A 442 14.52 -33.48 19.66
CA TYR A 442 14.87 -32.39 20.54
C TYR A 442 14.12 -31.10 20.13
N PRO A 443 13.62 -30.34 21.11
CA PRO A 443 12.92 -29.09 20.83
C PRO A 443 13.90 -27.96 20.47
N PHE A 444 13.58 -27.27 19.38
CA PHE A 444 14.24 -26.06 18.90
C PHE A 444 13.24 -24.97 18.60
N GLN A 445 13.59 -23.71 18.85
CA GLN A 445 12.85 -22.60 18.26
C GLN A 445 12.95 -22.70 16.72
N GLN A 446 11.84 -22.44 16.02
CA GLN A 446 11.85 -22.54 14.54
C GLN A 446 12.80 -21.55 13.86
N LEU A 447 13.29 -20.52 14.58
CA LEU A 447 14.42 -19.70 14.18
C LEU A 447 15.44 -19.69 15.35
N SER A 448 16.57 -20.33 15.16
CA SER A 448 17.63 -20.56 16.15
C SER A 448 18.99 -20.14 15.61
N GLY A 449 19.98 -20.02 16.50
CA GLY A 449 21.38 -19.88 16.09
C GLY A 449 22.06 -21.26 15.94
N HIS A 450 23.14 -21.34 15.19
CA HIS A 450 23.90 -22.58 15.01
C HIS A 450 24.34 -23.18 16.35
N ARG A 451 24.74 -22.36 17.32
CA ARG A 451 25.15 -22.76 18.68
C ARG A 451 24.08 -23.51 19.47
N ASP A 452 22.81 -23.42 19.07
CA ASP A 452 21.72 -24.17 19.70
C ASP A 452 21.72 -25.65 19.28
N ALA A 453 22.29 -25.97 18.10
CA ALA A 453 22.37 -27.29 17.52
C ALA A 453 23.78 -27.91 17.59
N PHE A 454 24.82 -27.12 17.73
CA PHE A 454 26.20 -27.56 17.73
C PHE A 454 27.04 -26.83 18.78
N ASN A 455 28.13 -27.44 19.24
CA ASN A 455 29.09 -26.79 20.14
C ASN A 455 30.01 -25.85 19.39
N THR A 456 29.57 -24.62 19.16
CA THR A 456 30.25 -23.56 18.43
C THR A 456 29.88 -22.19 18.96
N GLN A 457 30.72 -21.19 18.74
CA GLN A 457 30.39 -19.77 18.98
C GLN A 457 29.47 -19.17 17.93
N CYS A 458 29.33 -19.81 16.74
CA CYS A 458 28.50 -19.34 15.64
C CYS A 458 27.01 -19.23 16.07
N PRO A 459 26.29 -18.14 15.77
CA PRO A 459 26.58 -17.05 14.84
C PRO A 459 27.35 -15.86 15.43
N GLY A 460 28.05 -16.04 16.54
CA GLY A 460 28.70 -15.00 17.33
C GLY A 460 27.72 -14.34 18.31
N GLN A 461 28.22 -13.94 19.48
CA GLN A 461 27.39 -13.49 20.60
C GLN A 461 26.51 -12.29 20.24
N SER A 462 27.06 -11.32 19.47
CA SER A 462 26.30 -10.12 19.11
C SER A 462 25.14 -10.41 18.16
N LEU A 463 25.31 -11.27 17.15
CA LEU A 463 24.23 -11.67 16.26
C LEU A 463 23.23 -12.61 16.97
N TYR A 464 23.72 -13.49 17.84
CA TYR A 464 22.85 -14.35 18.63
C TYR A 464 21.90 -13.54 19.51
N ASN A 465 22.37 -12.45 20.12
CA ASN A 465 21.56 -11.53 20.90
C ASN A 465 20.47 -10.82 20.06
N GLN A 466 20.65 -10.73 18.73
CA GLN A 466 19.67 -10.14 17.82
C GLN A 466 18.58 -11.16 17.38
N ILE A 467 18.76 -12.47 17.60
CA ILE A 467 17.82 -13.51 17.14
C ILE A 467 16.38 -13.29 17.65
N PRO A 468 16.11 -12.91 18.90
CA PRO A 468 14.76 -12.64 19.36
C PRO A 468 14.07 -11.52 18.57
N ALA A 469 14.79 -10.46 18.21
CA ALA A 469 14.27 -9.38 17.37
C ALA A 469 14.02 -9.86 15.93
N ILE A 470 14.92 -10.69 15.39
CA ILE A 470 14.75 -11.30 14.05
C ILE A 470 13.52 -12.21 14.03
N ARG A 471 13.27 -13.01 15.09
CA ARG A 471 12.03 -13.82 15.23
C ARG A 471 10.78 -12.96 15.17
N SER A 472 10.77 -11.87 15.95
CA SER A 472 9.62 -10.95 15.97
C SER A 472 9.37 -10.29 14.60
N GLN A 473 10.44 -9.87 13.92
CA GLN A 473 10.34 -9.33 12.56
C GLN A 473 9.84 -10.37 11.56
N ALA A 474 10.36 -11.60 11.62
CA ALA A 474 9.92 -12.68 10.74
C ALA A 474 8.45 -13.07 10.98
N ALA A 475 8.03 -13.17 12.24
CA ALA A 475 6.64 -13.46 12.60
C ALA A 475 5.67 -12.36 12.13
N ALA A 476 6.09 -11.11 12.16
CA ALA A 476 5.28 -9.99 11.67
C ALA A 476 5.03 -10.05 10.14
N LEU A 477 5.87 -10.77 9.39
CA LEU A 477 5.70 -11.00 7.96
C LEU A 477 4.73 -12.15 7.65
N LEU A 478 4.42 -13.01 8.63
CA LEU A 478 3.50 -14.13 8.47
C LEU A 478 2.06 -13.62 8.68
N THR A 479 1.25 -13.70 7.64
CA THR A 479 -0.19 -13.38 7.71
C THR A 479 -0.96 -14.43 6.94
N ASP A 480 -2.13 -14.80 7.46
CA ASP A 480 -2.98 -15.82 6.85
C ASP A 480 -4.21 -15.26 6.14
N LYS A 481 -4.46 -13.95 6.30
CA LYS A 481 -5.61 -13.25 5.70
C LYS A 481 -5.27 -11.79 5.37
N VAL A 482 -6.04 -11.20 4.46
CA VAL A 482 -5.93 -9.78 4.15
C VAL A 482 -6.58 -8.94 5.24
N THR A 483 -5.85 -7.94 5.74
CA THR A 483 -6.30 -7.03 6.81
C THR A 483 -6.43 -5.60 6.30
N GLY A 484 -7.23 -4.76 6.98
CA GLY A 484 -7.38 -3.34 6.65
C GLY A 484 -8.04 -3.09 5.29
N LEU A 485 -8.75 -4.07 4.72
CA LEU A 485 -9.42 -3.95 3.43
C LEU A 485 -10.64 -3.02 3.50
N SER A 486 -10.62 -1.94 2.74
CA SER A 486 -11.72 -0.97 2.68
C SER A 486 -11.80 -0.30 1.31
N VAL A 487 -13.02 0.01 0.87
CA VAL A 487 -13.27 0.89 -0.29
C VAL A 487 -12.88 2.31 0.09
N THR A 488 -12.08 2.97 -0.76
CA THR A 488 -11.56 4.32 -0.50
C THR A 488 -12.12 5.38 -1.44
N SER A 489 -12.53 4.99 -2.65
CA SER A 489 -13.04 5.91 -3.66
C SER A 489 -14.02 5.24 -4.62
N VAL A 490 -14.94 6.04 -5.15
CA VAL A 490 -15.82 5.64 -6.24
C VAL A 490 -15.79 6.77 -7.28
N THR A 491 -14.86 6.66 -8.24
CA THR A 491 -14.73 7.62 -9.34
C THR A 491 -15.86 7.41 -10.36
N GLY A 492 -16.38 8.49 -10.95
CA GLY A 492 -17.55 8.44 -11.84
C GLY A 492 -18.89 8.50 -11.08
N ALA A 493 -18.83 8.71 -9.76
CA ALA A 493 -19.98 8.95 -8.91
C ALA A 493 -19.81 10.21 -8.06
N SER A 494 -20.93 10.78 -7.60
CA SER A 494 -21.00 11.91 -6.68
C SER A 494 -21.49 11.42 -5.32
N ALA A 495 -20.78 11.75 -4.26
CA ALA A 495 -21.16 11.35 -2.90
C ALA A 495 -22.21 12.30 -2.30
N SER A 496 -23.15 11.72 -1.54
CA SER A 496 -24.06 12.42 -0.64
C SER A 496 -24.23 11.58 0.62
N GLY A 497 -23.65 12.06 1.74
CA GLY A 497 -23.51 11.24 2.94
C GLY A 497 -22.68 9.98 2.67
N SER A 498 -23.20 8.82 3.06
CA SER A 498 -22.57 7.50 2.84
C SER A 498 -22.95 6.85 1.50
N THR A 499 -23.72 7.54 0.64
CA THR A 499 -24.21 7.00 -0.63
C THR A 499 -23.52 7.68 -1.81
N TYR A 500 -23.14 6.90 -2.80
CA TYR A 500 -22.61 7.38 -4.08
C TYR A 500 -23.70 7.30 -5.15
N TYR A 501 -23.73 8.29 -6.04
CA TYR A 501 -24.70 8.36 -7.12
C TYR A 501 -24.00 8.45 -8.47
N THR A 502 -24.45 7.67 -9.44
CA THR A 502 -23.86 7.60 -10.78
C THR A 502 -24.94 7.38 -11.84
N ARG A 503 -24.59 7.62 -13.09
CA ARG A 503 -25.46 7.22 -14.22
C ARG A 503 -25.31 5.74 -14.57
N SER A 504 -24.14 5.14 -14.39
CA SER A 504 -23.89 3.73 -14.70
C SER A 504 -22.47 3.29 -14.38
N ALA A 505 -21.47 3.86 -15.06
CA ALA A 505 -20.08 3.44 -14.96
C ALA A 505 -19.38 4.07 -13.74
N VAL A 506 -18.64 3.26 -13.00
CA VAL A 506 -17.83 3.68 -11.87
C VAL A 506 -16.49 2.94 -11.88
N THR A 507 -15.47 3.56 -11.29
CA THR A 507 -14.23 2.89 -10.90
C THR A 507 -14.15 2.91 -9.39
N VAL A 508 -14.11 1.74 -8.78
CA VAL A 508 -14.02 1.56 -7.32
C VAL A 508 -12.57 1.36 -6.95
N GLY A 509 -12.07 2.18 -6.04
CA GLY A 509 -10.73 2.08 -5.48
C GLY A 509 -10.79 1.55 -4.04
N TRP A 510 -9.76 0.83 -3.63
CA TRP A 510 -9.64 0.25 -2.29
C TRP A 510 -8.21 0.29 -1.77
N LYS A 511 -8.07 -0.01 -0.48
CA LYS A 511 -6.77 -0.23 0.18
C LYS A 511 -6.84 -1.46 1.07
N ALA A 512 -5.68 -2.05 1.32
CA ALA A 512 -5.46 -3.08 2.33
C ALA A 512 -4.21 -2.72 3.16
N ALA A 513 -4.14 -3.16 4.42
CA ALA A 513 -2.94 -3.04 5.24
C ALA A 513 -1.93 -4.15 4.94
N THR A 514 -2.42 -5.31 4.46
CA THR A 514 -1.57 -6.42 4.04
C THR A 514 -0.76 -6.04 2.80
N PRO A 515 0.56 -6.28 2.78
CA PRO A 515 1.42 -6.04 1.62
C PRO A 515 0.89 -6.71 0.35
N ALA A 516 0.97 -6.03 -0.78
CA ALA A 516 0.45 -6.51 -2.07
C ALA A 516 1.00 -7.89 -2.48
N ALA A 517 2.25 -8.20 -2.14
CA ALA A 517 2.90 -9.48 -2.41
C ALA A 517 2.21 -10.67 -1.71
N LEU A 518 1.47 -10.43 -0.63
CA LEU A 518 0.70 -11.44 0.08
C LEU A 518 -0.73 -11.59 -0.43
N VAL A 519 -1.19 -10.70 -1.30
CA VAL A 519 -2.53 -10.75 -1.88
C VAL A 519 -2.48 -11.44 -3.24
N LYS A 520 -3.20 -12.54 -3.39
CA LYS A 520 -3.31 -13.29 -4.65
C LYS A 520 -4.15 -12.53 -5.67
N SER A 521 -5.32 -12.05 -5.26
CA SER A 521 -6.25 -11.35 -6.13
C SER A 521 -7.25 -10.51 -5.35
N TYR A 522 -7.85 -9.54 -6.04
CA TYR A 522 -9.07 -8.86 -5.59
C TYR A 522 -10.20 -9.11 -6.58
N GLU A 523 -11.42 -9.18 -6.05
CA GLU A 523 -12.65 -9.25 -6.81
C GLU A 523 -13.56 -8.10 -6.40
N LEU A 524 -14.03 -7.34 -7.38
CA LEU A 524 -15.06 -6.33 -7.16
C LEU A 524 -16.42 -7.02 -7.22
N LEU A 525 -17.20 -6.91 -6.14
CA LEU A 525 -18.50 -7.54 -6.01
C LEU A 525 -19.61 -6.49 -6.12
N VAL A 526 -20.65 -6.78 -6.90
CA VAL A 526 -21.88 -6.01 -6.98
C VAL A 526 -23.03 -6.94 -6.61
N GLY A 527 -23.73 -6.62 -5.51
CA GLY A 527 -24.77 -7.49 -4.99
C GLY A 527 -24.26 -8.88 -4.60
N GLY A 528 -23.01 -8.97 -4.11
CA GLY A 528 -22.34 -10.21 -3.74
C GLY A 528 -21.77 -11.04 -4.91
N LYS A 529 -22.00 -10.64 -6.16
CA LYS A 529 -21.50 -11.33 -7.35
C LYS A 529 -20.24 -10.64 -7.89
N PRO A 530 -19.19 -11.38 -8.28
CA PRO A 530 -17.99 -10.80 -8.85
C PRO A 530 -18.27 -10.24 -10.25
N VAL A 531 -17.88 -8.98 -10.48
CA VAL A 531 -18.00 -8.30 -11.77
C VAL A 531 -16.64 -7.98 -12.38
N ALA A 532 -15.57 -7.99 -11.58
CA ALA A 532 -14.19 -7.86 -12.04
C ALA A 532 -13.27 -8.60 -11.10
N THR A 533 -12.17 -9.19 -11.64
CA THR A 533 -11.09 -9.82 -10.89
C THR A 533 -9.77 -9.22 -11.35
N VAL A 534 -8.94 -8.82 -10.40
CA VAL A 534 -7.63 -8.21 -10.66
C VAL A 534 -6.54 -8.84 -9.78
N LYS A 535 -5.28 -8.69 -10.17
CA LYS A 535 -4.12 -9.18 -9.40
C LYS A 535 -3.98 -8.43 -8.08
N GLY A 536 -3.27 -9.03 -7.11
CA GLY A 536 -3.09 -8.49 -5.75
C GLY A 536 -2.35 -7.15 -5.64
N ASN A 537 -1.71 -6.68 -6.71
CA ASN A 537 -1.06 -5.38 -6.79
C ASN A 537 -1.94 -4.28 -7.41
N VAL A 538 -3.15 -4.61 -7.86
CA VAL A 538 -4.10 -3.65 -8.45
C VAL A 538 -5.15 -3.29 -7.41
N THR A 539 -5.31 -1.99 -7.15
CA THR A 539 -6.18 -1.48 -6.07
C THR A 539 -7.41 -0.73 -6.59
N SER A 540 -7.80 -0.97 -7.83
CA SER A 540 -9.04 -0.43 -8.41
C SER A 540 -9.58 -1.33 -9.52
N ALA A 541 -10.90 -1.26 -9.73
CA ALA A 541 -11.56 -1.91 -10.87
C ALA A 541 -12.80 -1.13 -11.31
N ALA A 542 -13.11 -1.20 -12.59
CA ALA A 542 -14.30 -0.60 -13.17
C ALA A 542 -15.50 -1.55 -13.08
N ALA A 543 -16.68 -0.96 -12.93
CA ALA A 543 -17.96 -1.66 -13.01
C ALA A 543 -18.99 -0.82 -13.75
N THR A 544 -19.87 -1.48 -14.52
CA THR A 544 -21.05 -0.88 -15.12
C THR A 544 -22.28 -1.36 -14.33
N LEU A 545 -23.00 -0.41 -13.73
CA LEU A 545 -24.12 -0.71 -12.88
C LEU A 545 -25.43 -0.54 -13.66
N ALA A 546 -26.36 -1.46 -13.50
CA ALA A 546 -27.74 -1.31 -13.93
C ALA A 546 -28.44 -0.21 -13.10
N VAL A 547 -29.56 0.34 -13.59
CA VAL A 547 -30.35 1.29 -12.79
C VAL A 547 -30.84 0.60 -11.52
N GLY A 548 -30.62 1.22 -10.36
CA GLY A 548 -31.02 0.70 -9.07
C GLY A 548 -29.99 0.98 -7.97
N LYS A 549 -30.29 0.49 -6.76
CA LYS A 549 -29.41 0.56 -5.59
C LYS A 549 -28.56 -0.70 -5.52
N HIS A 550 -27.24 -0.51 -5.39
CA HIS A 550 -26.26 -1.60 -5.36
C HIS A 550 -25.44 -1.57 -4.07
N SER A 551 -25.21 -2.74 -3.51
CA SER A 551 -24.19 -3.00 -2.50
C SER A 551 -22.90 -3.39 -3.22
N VAL A 552 -21.85 -2.61 -3.06
CA VAL A 552 -20.54 -2.84 -3.70
C VAL A 552 -19.51 -3.13 -2.65
N GLN A 553 -18.76 -4.21 -2.81
CA GLN A 553 -17.75 -4.70 -1.90
C GLN A 553 -16.50 -5.15 -2.66
N VAL A 554 -15.39 -5.27 -1.97
CA VAL A 554 -14.16 -5.87 -2.50
C VAL A 554 -13.87 -7.12 -1.68
N ARG A 555 -13.64 -8.24 -2.37
CA ARG A 555 -13.19 -9.50 -1.79
C ARG A 555 -11.73 -9.72 -2.16
N ALA A 556 -10.86 -9.85 -1.16
CA ALA A 556 -9.44 -10.13 -1.33
C ALA A 556 -9.16 -11.58 -1.00
N THR A 557 -8.35 -12.25 -1.82
CA THR A 557 -7.82 -13.59 -1.56
C THR A 557 -6.35 -13.46 -1.19
N HIS A 558 -5.97 -13.94 -0.01
CA HIS A 558 -4.58 -14.02 0.45
C HIS A 558 -3.84 -15.16 -0.27
N GLN A 559 -2.50 -15.16 -0.30
CA GLN A 559 -1.68 -16.25 -0.86
C GLN A 559 -1.97 -17.60 -0.17
N SER A 560 -2.33 -17.60 1.12
CA SER A 560 -2.77 -18.81 1.85
C SER A 560 -4.11 -19.40 1.38
N GLY A 561 -4.83 -18.70 0.47
CA GLY A 561 -6.17 -19.08 0.02
C GLY A 561 -7.32 -18.53 0.87
N LYS A 562 -7.05 -17.95 2.05
CA LYS A 562 -8.09 -17.32 2.87
C LYS A 562 -8.60 -16.03 2.25
N VAL A 563 -9.90 -15.77 2.41
CA VAL A 563 -10.57 -14.61 1.84
C VAL A 563 -11.01 -13.61 2.90
N THR A 564 -11.01 -12.34 2.54
CA THR A 564 -11.53 -11.23 3.36
C THR A 564 -12.40 -10.34 2.46
N THR A 565 -13.57 -9.93 2.96
CA THR A 565 -14.47 -9.01 2.23
C THR A 565 -14.59 -7.70 2.98
N SER A 566 -14.56 -6.57 2.24
CA SER A 566 -14.70 -5.23 2.80
C SER A 566 -16.10 -4.96 3.30
N ALA A 567 -16.27 -3.90 4.10
CA ALA A 567 -17.59 -3.28 4.30
C ALA A 567 -18.18 -2.86 2.95
N ALA A 568 -19.51 -2.86 2.87
CA ALA A 568 -20.24 -2.50 1.65
C ALA A 568 -20.31 -0.98 1.47
N ALA A 569 -20.05 -0.51 0.25
CA ALA A 569 -20.38 0.84 -0.20
C ALA A 569 -21.74 0.81 -0.92
N THR A 570 -22.61 1.75 -0.60
CA THR A 570 -23.90 1.90 -1.31
C THR A 570 -23.71 2.78 -2.53
N ILE A 571 -24.05 2.27 -3.71
CA ILE A 571 -24.04 3.04 -4.96
C ILE A 571 -25.43 2.98 -5.58
N VAL A 572 -25.97 4.14 -5.93
CA VAL A 572 -27.25 4.28 -6.64
C VAL A 572 -26.95 4.69 -8.07
N ALA A 573 -27.28 3.83 -9.01
CA ALA A 573 -27.23 4.13 -10.44
C ALA A 573 -28.60 4.57 -10.91
N GLU A 574 -28.69 5.80 -11.45
CA GLU A 574 -29.97 6.33 -11.90
C GLU A 574 -29.78 7.30 -13.09
N ARG A 575 -30.84 7.43 -13.92
CA ARG A 575 -30.82 8.24 -15.16
C ARG A 575 -31.98 9.21 -15.25
N THR A 576 -32.82 9.26 -14.20
CA THR A 576 -33.98 10.12 -14.16
C THR A 576 -33.55 11.56 -13.90
N ALA A 577 -33.99 12.49 -14.73
CA ALA A 577 -33.68 13.90 -14.54
C ALA A 577 -34.56 14.53 -13.44
N PRO A 578 -34.06 15.51 -12.70
CA PRO A 578 -34.84 16.31 -11.78
C PRO A 578 -36.05 16.97 -12.49
N VAL A 579 -37.07 17.33 -11.72
CA VAL A 579 -38.26 17.99 -12.25
C VAL A 579 -38.51 19.30 -11.51
N PHE A 580 -38.79 20.38 -12.25
CA PHE A 580 -39.31 21.61 -11.67
C PHE A 580 -40.81 21.45 -11.41
N THR A 581 -41.19 21.03 -10.21
CA THR A 581 -42.59 20.88 -9.78
C THR A 581 -43.31 22.23 -9.68
N THR A 582 -42.54 23.30 -9.40
CA THR A 582 -42.98 24.69 -9.60
C THR A 582 -41.95 25.36 -10.52
N LYS A 583 -42.40 25.74 -11.71
CA LYS A 583 -41.53 26.47 -12.65
C LYS A 583 -41.09 27.81 -12.07
N PRO A 584 -39.89 28.32 -12.44
CA PRO A 584 -39.43 29.63 -12.03
C PRO A 584 -40.46 30.72 -12.29
N ALA A 585 -40.73 31.56 -11.30
CA ALA A 585 -41.66 32.68 -11.39
C ALA A 585 -41.05 33.94 -10.74
N LEU A 586 -41.43 35.11 -11.26
CA LEU A 586 -40.95 36.41 -10.78
C LEU A 586 -42.07 37.20 -10.20
N THR A 587 -41.84 37.85 -9.08
CA THR A 587 -42.72 38.87 -8.48
C THR A 587 -41.93 40.09 -8.06
N LEU A 588 -42.57 41.24 -8.03
CA LEU A 588 -41.97 42.43 -7.43
C LEU A 588 -41.89 42.28 -5.92
N ARG A 589 -40.83 42.85 -5.34
CA ARG A 589 -40.54 42.78 -3.92
C ARG A 589 -40.47 44.20 -3.33
N ALA A 590 -40.88 44.35 -2.05
CA ALA A 590 -40.68 45.58 -1.29
C ALA A 590 -39.16 45.91 -1.20
N GLY A 591 -38.87 47.23 -1.13
CA GLY A 591 -37.52 47.75 -1.02
C GLY A 591 -37.25 48.95 -1.92
N THR A 592 -36.04 49.45 -1.91
CA THR A 592 -35.64 50.65 -2.66
C THR A 592 -35.62 50.35 -4.16
N VAL A 593 -36.39 51.13 -4.94
CA VAL A 593 -36.47 51.00 -6.41
C VAL A 593 -35.52 52.01 -7.06
N ASN A 594 -34.76 51.52 -8.04
CA ASN A 594 -34.09 52.39 -8.95
C ASN A 594 -34.17 51.85 -10.39
N THR A 595 -33.93 52.71 -11.40
CA THR A 595 -34.08 52.33 -12.81
C THR A 595 -33.16 51.20 -13.26
N ALA A 596 -31.95 51.09 -12.64
CA ALA A 596 -30.99 50.05 -12.92
C ALA A 596 -31.26 48.75 -12.11
N ALA A 597 -31.99 48.84 -10.98
CA ALA A 597 -32.15 47.74 -10.05
C ALA A 597 -33.55 47.78 -9.37
N VAL A 598 -34.53 47.24 -10.08
CA VAL A 598 -35.89 47.03 -9.54
C VAL A 598 -35.91 45.73 -8.72
N PRO A 599 -36.33 45.77 -7.43
CA PRO A 599 -36.33 44.60 -6.57
C PRO A 599 -37.33 43.52 -7.03
N LEU A 600 -36.83 42.25 -7.15
CA LEU A 600 -37.63 41.10 -7.57
C LEU A 600 -37.40 39.93 -6.60
N THR A 601 -38.36 39.05 -6.49
CA THR A 601 -38.25 37.72 -5.93
C THR A 601 -38.38 36.69 -7.03
N LEU A 602 -37.39 35.80 -7.17
CA LEU A 602 -37.46 34.61 -8.02
C LEU A 602 -37.85 33.43 -7.12
N THR A 603 -38.88 32.69 -7.50
CA THR A 603 -39.35 31.50 -6.78
C THR A 603 -39.37 30.30 -7.70
N TRP A 604 -39.10 29.12 -7.16
CA TRP A 604 -39.13 27.84 -7.86
C TRP A 604 -39.28 26.68 -6.89
N LYS A 605 -39.58 25.47 -7.36
CA LYS A 605 -39.42 24.22 -6.61
C LYS A 605 -38.94 23.16 -7.57
N ALA A 606 -37.79 22.58 -7.29
CA ALA A 606 -37.24 21.42 -7.99
C ALA A 606 -37.22 20.21 -7.05
N THR A 607 -37.47 19.03 -7.58
CA THR A 607 -37.44 17.76 -6.87
C THR A 607 -36.78 16.73 -7.76
N ASP A 608 -36.23 15.71 -7.14
CA ASP A 608 -35.74 14.53 -7.81
C ASP A 608 -36.23 13.28 -7.08
N ALA A 609 -36.43 12.19 -7.83
CA ALA A 609 -36.94 10.93 -7.28
C ALA A 609 -35.96 10.25 -6.34
N THR A 610 -34.66 10.49 -6.55
CA THR A 610 -33.58 9.86 -5.80
C THR A 610 -32.88 10.86 -4.86
N ALA A 611 -32.23 11.88 -5.42
CA ALA A 611 -31.55 12.91 -4.62
C ALA A 611 -31.20 14.15 -5.47
N LEU A 612 -31.94 15.24 -5.25
CA LEU A 612 -31.63 16.55 -5.83
C LEU A 612 -30.34 17.06 -5.17
N LYS A 613 -29.39 17.48 -5.99
CA LYS A 613 -28.09 18.02 -5.53
C LYS A 613 -28.15 19.53 -5.34
N GLU A 614 -28.55 20.23 -6.38
CA GLU A 614 -28.55 21.70 -6.42
C GLU A 614 -29.37 22.25 -7.56
N VAL A 615 -29.72 23.55 -7.48
CA VAL A 615 -30.29 24.31 -8.58
C VAL A 615 -29.37 25.47 -8.90
N ARG A 616 -28.92 25.58 -10.14
CA ARG A 616 -28.05 26.66 -10.61
C ARG A 616 -28.87 27.67 -11.41
N LEU A 617 -28.72 28.94 -11.04
CA LEU A 617 -29.08 30.07 -11.90
C LEU A 617 -27.91 30.32 -12.83
N THR A 618 -28.10 30.27 -14.14
CA THR A 618 -27.05 30.44 -15.14
C THR A 618 -27.12 31.79 -15.82
N ALA A 619 -28.26 32.48 -15.75
CA ALA A 619 -28.47 33.85 -16.23
C ALA A 619 -29.53 34.51 -15.38
N PRO A 620 -29.53 35.84 -15.16
CA PRO A 620 -28.60 36.84 -15.67
C PRO A 620 -27.28 36.86 -14.90
N VAL A 621 -27.19 36.22 -13.74
CA VAL A 621 -26.01 36.12 -12.88
C VAL A 621 -25.86 34.66 -12.42
N ALA A 622 -24.69 34.08 -12.54
CA ALA A 622 -24.45 32.71 -12.09
C ALA A 622 -24.54 32.62 -10.55
N LYS A 623 -25.37 31.71 -10.04
CA LYS A 623 -25.51 31.44 -8.61
C LYS A 623 -26.00 30.02 -8.38
N THR A 624 -25.41 29.33 -7.40
CA THR A 624 -25.84 28.00 -6.99
C THR A 624 -26.71 28.09 -5.72
N TYR A 625 -27.78 27.32 -5.70
CA TYR A 625 -28.70 27.17 -4.58
C TYR A 625 -28.75 25.71 -4.14
N GLY A 626 -28.83 25.48 -2.85
CA GLY A 626 -28.96 24.13 -2.31
C GLY A 626 -30.31 23.50 -2.67
N PRO A 627 -30.46 22.18 -2.48
CA PRO A 627 -31.63 21.42 -2.92
C PRO A 627 -32.94 21.85 -2.26
N THR A 628 -32.89 22.44 -1.09
CA THR A 628 -34.06 22.92 -0.33
C THR A 628 -34.41 24.38 -0.58
N THR A 629 -33.57 25.12 -1.32
CA THR A 629 -33.82 26.54 -1.59
C THR A 629 -34.89 26.69 -2.68
N GLY A 630 -35.94 27.41 -2.38
CA GLY A 630 -37.07 27.64 -3.32
C GLY A 630 -37.31 29.10 -3.68
N SER A 631 -36.51 30.04 -3.16
CA SER A 631 -36.64 31.46 -3.48
C SER A 631 -35.32 32.23 -3.31
N ALA A 632 -35.22 33.33 -4.07
CA ALA A 632 -34.08 34.22 -3.96
C ALA A 632 -34.41 35.66 -4.35
N SER A 633 -33.75 36.63 -3.71
CA SER A 633 -33.87 38.04 -4.06
C SER A 633 -33.00 38.40 -5.24
N HIS A 634 -33.55 39.09 -6.20
CA HIS A 634 -32.86 39.55 -7.41
C HIS A 634 -33.22 41.01 -7.71
N THR A 635 -32.60 41.59 -8.71
CA THR A 635 -32.95 42.89 -9.29
C THR A 635 -32.87 42.82 -10.81
N ALA A 636 -33.61 43.69 -11.49
CA ALA A 636 -33.49 43.86 -12.93
C ALA A 636 -33.62 45.32 -13.34
N LYS A 637 -33.03 45.68 -14.48
CA LYS A 637 -33.13 47.01 -15.06
C LYS A 637 -34.54 47.27 -15.56
N SER A 638 -35.11 48.47 -15.24
CA SER A 638 -36.43 48.86 -15.76
C SER A 638 -36.41 49.04 -17.28
N GLY A 639 -37.47 48.61 -17.93
CA GLY A 639 -37.64 48.65 -19.39
C GLY A 639 -36.86 47.63 -20.19
N ALA A 640 -36.02 46.83 -19.52
CA ALA A 640 -35.25 45.79 -20.18
C ALA A 640 -35.78 44.38 -19.85
N ALA A 641 -36.02 43.56 -20.90
CA ALA A 641 -36.37 42.17 -20.72
C ALA A 641 -35.15 41.41 -20.16
N THR A 642 -35.36 40.75 -19.03
CA THR A 642 -34.31 39.91 -18.38
C THR A 642 -34.83 38.50 -18.29
N ALA A 643 -33.96 37.53 -18.67
CA ALA A 643 -34.28 36.11 -18.57
C ALA A 643 -33.48 35.50 -17.39
N TRP A 644 -34.19 34.76 -16.53
CA TRP A 644 -33.58 33.92 -15.47
C TRP A 644 -33.64 32.48 -15.96
N ARG A 645 -32.45 31.90 -16.22
CA ARG A 645 -32.27 30.52 -16.67
C ARG A 645 -31.77 29.68 -15.52
N MET A 646 -32.48 28.61 -15.21
CA MET A 646 -32.14 27.71 -14.10
C MET A 646 -31.94 26.29 -14.60
N THR A 647 -31.00 25.59 -13.99
CA THR A 647 -30.78 24.16 -14.22
C THR A 647 -30.70 23.45 -12.89
N ALA A 648 -31.55 22.46 -12.68
CA ALA A 648 -31.52 21.54 -11.55
C ALA A 648 -30.57 20.37 -11.88
N TYR A 649 -29.83 19.94 -10.88
CA TYR A 649 -28.88 18.82 -10.94
C TYR A 649 -29.23 17.83 -9.85
N ASP A 650 -29.23 16.54 -10.16
CA ASP A 650 -29.18 15.49 -9.17
C ASP A 650 -27.73 15.10 -8.82
N HIS A 651 -27.55 14.15 -7.90
CA HIS A 651 -26.23 13.65 -7.54
C HIS A 651 -25.62 12.73 -8.61
N ALA A 652 -26.42 12.09 -9.46
CA ALA A 652 -25.93 11.25 -10.56
C ALA A 652 -25.47 12.08 -11.77
N GLY A 653 -25.78 13.40 -11.78
CA GLY A 653 -25.40 14.32 -12.84
C GLY A 653 -26.45 14.44 -13.95
N ASN A 654 -27.68 13.96 -13.74
CA ASN A 654 -28.80 14.27 -14.65
C ASN A 654 -29.30 15.69 -14.40
N THR A 655 -29.90 16.31 -15.40
CA THR A 655 -30.24 17.73 -15.34
C THR A 655 -31.62 18.04 -15.97
N ALA A 656 -32.29 19.05 -15.43
CA ALA A 656 -33.45 19.66 -16.04
C ALA A 656 -33.32 21.17 -16.06
N ALA A 657 -33.74 21.80 -17.12
CA ALA A 657 -33.70 23.25 -17.29
C ALA A 657 -35.10 23.87 -17.24
N ALA A 658 -35.19 25.06 -16.69
CA ALA A 658 -36.37 25.89 -16.71
C ALA A 658 -35.99 27.38 -16.75
N SER A 659 -36.89 28.23 -17.26
CA SER A 659 -36.60 29.65 -17.34
C SER A 659 -37.88 30.47 -17.16
N VAL A 660 -37.69 31.72 -16.75
CA VAL A 660 -38.71 32.76 -16.70
C VAL A 660 -38.09 34.07 -17.19
N SER A 661 -38.88 34.87 -17.90
CA SER A 661 -38.52 36.22 -18.31
C SER A 661 -39.44 37.24 -17.68
N GLY A 662 -38.95 38.42 -17.45
CA GLY A 662 -39.76 39.53 -16.96
C GLY A 662 -39.13 40.87 -17.29
N THR A 663 -39.99 41.88 -17.51
CA THR A 663 -39.61 43.25 -17.76
C THR A 663 -40.26 44.15 -16.70
N PRO A 664 -39.51 44.57 -15.68
CA PRO A 664 -40.08 45.58 -14.77
C PRO A 664 -40.20 46.91 -15.50
N VAL A 665 -41.34 47.58 -15.36
CA VAL A 665 -41.64 48.87 -15.98
C VAL A 665 -42.03 49.85 -14.89
N ILE A 666 -41.37 50.99 -14.87
CA ILE A 666 -41.69 52.09 -13.96
C ILE A 666 -42.69 53.03 -14.65
N LEU A 667 -43.80 53.23 -14.00
CA LEU A 667 -44.79 54.26 -14.33
C LEU A 667 -44.59 55.45 -13.37
N GLN A 668 -44.16 56.53 -13.92
CA GLN A 668 -43.97 57.78 -13.13
C GLN A 668 -45.31 58.25 -12.54
N GLU A 669 -45.28 59.00 -11.47
CA GLU A 669 -46.43 59.57 -10.84
C GLU A 669 -47.21 60.50 -11.77
N THR A 670 -46.55 61.09 -12.76
CA THR A 670 -47.13 61.95 -13.79
C THR A 670 -47.99 61.16 -14.80
N SER A 671 -47.84 59.91 -14.95
CA SER A 671 -48.59 59.05 -15.87
C SER A 671 -49.94 58.58 -15.25
N ALA A 672 -50.18 58.90 -13.97
CA ALA A 672 -51.41 58.52 -13.28
C ALA A 672 -52.53 59.49 -13.61
N THR A 673 -53.75 58.95 -13.72
CA THR A 673 -54.97 59.77 -13.70
C THR A 673 -55.13 60.36 -12.29
N LYS A 674 -55.19 61.71 -12.19
CA LYS A 674 -55.25 62.45 -10.95
C LYS A 674 -56.64 62.92 -10.60
N THR A 675 -57.04 62.82 -9.32
CA THR A 675 -58.23 63.42 -8.76
C THR A 675 -57.84 64.16 -7.48
N GLY A 676 -58.34 65.39 -7.27
CA GLY A 676 -58.02 66.25 -6.15
C GLY A 676 -56.72 67.04 -6.33
N LYS A 677 -56.26 67.72 -5.26
CA LYS A 677 -55.09 68.61 -5.32
C LYS A 677 -53.79 67.79 -5.08
N TRP A 678 -52.88 67.85 -6.04
CA TRP A 678 -51.56 67.27 -5.95
C TRP A 678 -50.47 68.30 -6.29
N THR A 679 -49.43 68.33 -5.51
CA THR A 679 -48.30 69.24 -5.70
C THR A 679 -47.07 68.44 -6.14
N ALA A 680 -46.43 68.85 -7.22
CA ALA A 680 -45.16 68.25 -7.68
C ALA A 680 -44.01 68.72 -6.83
N LYS A 681 -43.09 67.79 -6.51
CA LYS A 681 -41.81 68.08 -5.85
C LYS A 681 -40.69 67.54 -6.74
N SER A 682 -39.55 68.25 -6.74
CA SER A 682 -38.34 67.84 -7.50
C SER A 682 -37.18 67.60 -6.54
N SER A 683 -36.49 66.51 -6.68
CA SER A 683 -35.28 66.15 -5.94
C SER A 683 -34.61 64.96 -6.61
N ALA A 684 -33.29 64.94 -6.63
CA ALA A 684 -32.53 63.79 -7.09
C ALA A 684 -32.80 62.49 -6.28
N SER A 685 -33.38 62.66 -5.06
CA SER A 685 -33.77 61.52 -4.23
C SER A 685 -35.06 60.81 -4.70
N TYR A 686 -35.86 61.42 -5.59
CA TYR A 686 -37.07 60.81 -6.11
C TYR A 686 -36.83 59.96 -7.33
N LEU A 687 -37.69 58.99 -7.58
CA LEU A 687 -37.62 58.12 -8.77
C LEU A 687 -37.92 58.97 -10.03
N GLY A 688 -36.97 59.08 -10.92
CA GLY A 688 -37.09 59.97 -12.09
C GLY A 688 -36.96 61.45 -11.73
N GLY A 689 -36.51 61.81 -10.51
CA GLY A 689 -36.25 63.19 -10.09
C GLY A 689 -37.49 63.99 -9.63
N LYS A 690 -38.69 63.40 -9.72
CA LYS A 690 -39.96 64.05 -9.39
C LYS A 690 -40.83 63.16 -8.50
N SER A 691 -41.79 63.77 -7.76
CA SER A 691 -42.80 63.08 -6.99
C SER A 691 -44.08 63.93 -6.89
N LEU A 692 -45.20 63.33 -6.56
CA LEU A 692 -46.43 64.03 -6.26
C LEU A 692 -46.80 63.89 -4.77
N THR A 693 -47.12 65.04 -4.13
CA THR A 693 -47.52 65.06 -2.74
C THR A 693 -48.95 65.63 -2.63
N SER A 694 -49.78 65.03 -1.78
CA SER A 694 -51.08 65.59 -1.41
C SER A 694 -51.36 65.38 0.09
N SER A 695 -51.99 66.37 0.73
CA SER A 695 -52.57 66.30 2.06
C SER A 695 -54.12 66.31 2.02
N THR A 696 -54.68 66.37 0.82
CA THR A 696 -56.13 66.49 0.63
C THR A 696 -56.78 65.11 0.80
N LYS A 697 -57.67 64.94 1.77
CA LYS A 697 -58.43 63.71 1.96
C LYS A 697 -59.17 63.36 0.68
N ASN A 698 -59.18 62.08 0.32
CA ASN A 698 -59.82 61.52 -0.90
C ASN A 698 -59.12 61.94 -2.23
N ALA A 699 -58.07 62.75 -2.23
CA ALA A 699 -57.26 62.89 -3.45
C ALA A 699 -56.69 61.52 -3.88
N SER A 700 -56.68 61.25 -5.19
CA SER A 700 -56.29 59.92 -5.68
C SER A 700 -55.43 60.00 -6.93
N LEU A 701 -54.63 58.95 -7.13
CA LEU A 701 -53.88 58.63 -8.36
C LEU A 701 -54.25 57.23 -8.79
N THR A 702 -54.48 57.05 -10.12
CA THR A 702 -54.82 55.77 -10.69
C THR A 702 -53.87 55.44 -11.85
N TRP A 703 -53.19 54.31 -11.80
CA TRP A 703 -52.39 53.76 -12.91
C TRP A 703 -53.12 52.57 -13.49
N THR A 704 -53.03 52.43 -14.82
CA THR A 704 -53.52 51.28 -15.59
C THR A 704 -52.34 50.65 -16.31
N PHE A 705 -52.19 49.35 -16.21
CA PHE A 705 -51.10 48.61 -16.85
C PHE A 705 -51.54 47.16 -17.17
N THR A 706 -50.79 46.46 -18.02
CA THR A 706 -50.93 45.05 -18.25
C THR A 706 -49.69 44.34 -17.72
N GLY A 707 -49.88 43.48 -16.69
CA GLY A 707 -48.77 42.80 -16.01
C GLY A 707 -49.27 41.79 -14.98
N ARG A 708 -48.31 41.09 -14.34
CA ARG A 708 -48.59 40.05 -13.34
C ARG A 708 -48.12 40.38 -11.91
N SER A 709 -47.51 41.56 -11.71
CA SER A 709 -47.16 42.05 -10.40
C SER A 709 -47.02 43.56 -10.41
N ALA A 710 -47.41 44.20 -9.34
CA ALA A 710 -47.28 45.64 -9.16
C ALA A 710 -46.66 45.98 -7.77
N ALA A 711 -45.94 47.11 -7.71
CA ALA A 711 -45.39 47.65 -6.48
C ALA A 711 -45.60 49.16 -6.46
N TRP A 712 -46.18 49.69 -5.39
CA TRP A 712 -46.33 51.13 -5.21
C TRP A 712 -45.09 51.74 -4.55
N VAL A 713 -44.53 52.76 -5.20
CA VAL A 713 -43.30 53.40 -4.81
C VAL A 713 -43.58 54.77 -4.18
N VAL A 714 -43.02 54.99 -3.01
CA VAL A 714 -43.30 56.19 -2.19
C VAL A 714 -42.03 56.81 -1.64
N SER A 715 -42.18 58.05 -1.18
CA SER A 715 -41.27 58.64 -0.21
C SER A 715 -41.99 58.76 1.11
N ARG A 716 -41.38 58.38 2.20
CA ARG A 716 -41.98 58.34 3.52
C ARG A 716 -41.07 58.88 4.63
N ALA A 717 -41.73 59.49 5.64
CA ALA A 717 -41.07 60.09 6.78
C ALA A 717 -41.99 60.01 8.03
N ALA A 718 -41.52 60.55 9.17
CA ALA A 718 -42.30 60.54 10.40
C ALA A 718 -43.67 61.26 10.26
N THR A 719 -43.72 62.24 9.36
CA THR A 719 -44.96 63.04 9.08
C THR A 719 -45.84 62.50 7.99
N SER A 720 -45.45 61.35 7.36
CA SER A 720 -46.24 60.77 6.29
C SER A 720 -47.52 60.11 6.79
N GLY A 721 -48.63 60.29 6.03
CA GLY A 721 -49.94 59.78 6.34
C GLY A 721 -50.20 58.37 5.81
N GLN A 722 -51.50 58.05 5.69
CA GLN A 722 -51.98 56.75 5.21
C GLN A 722 -52.64 56.86 3.85
N ALA A 723 -52.65 55.76 3.11
CA ALA A 723 -53.35 55.61 1.86
C ALA A 723 -54.25 54.35 1.83
N TYR A 724 -55.42 54.48 1.23
CA TYR A 724 -56.16 53.30 0.77
C TYR A 724 -55.63 52.89 -0.59
N ILE A 725 -55.42 51.56 -0.77
CA ILE A 725 -55.06 51.00 -2.04
C ILE A 725 -56.24 50.21 -2.60
N TYR A 726 -56.59 50.53 -3.82
CA TYR A 726 -57.62 49.80 -4.59
C TYR A 726 -56.94 49.09 -5.78
N VAL A 727 -57.30 47.86 -6.00
CA VAL A 727 -56.96 47.09 -7.18
C VAL A 727 -58.23 46.68 -7.91
N ASP A 728 -58.32 47.03 -9.18
CA ASP A 728 -59.48 46.75 -10.05
C ASP A 728 -60.82 47.16 -9.40
N GLY A 729 -60.81 48.36 -8.84
CA GLY A 729 -61.95 48.94 -8.17
C GLY A 729 -62.23 48.52 -6.72
N LYS A 730 -61.60 47.42 -6.24
CA LYS A 730 -61.78 46.91 -4.86
C LYS A 730 -60.72 47.44 -3.94
N LYS A 731 -61.08 47.91 -2.75
CA LYS A 731 -60.13 48.28 -1.70
C LYS A 731 -59.47 46.99 -1.19
N VAL A 732 -58.13 46.93 -1.32
CA VAL A 732 -57.35 45.74 -0.89
C VAL A 732 -56.66 45.92 0.44
N THR A 733 -56.24 47.16 0.79
CA THR A 733 -55.55 47.40 2.06
C THR A 733 -55.49 48.90 2.37
N THR A 734 -55.08 49.24 3.60
CA THR A 734 -54.62 50.55 4.01
C THR A 734 -53.14 50.47 4.33
N VAL A 735 -52.32 51.32 3.75
CA VAL A 735 -50.87 51.39 3.98
C VAL A 735 -50.50 52.64 4.74
N ASP A 736 -49.76 52.50 5.81
CA ASP A 736 -49.20 53.62 6.58
C ASP A 736 -47.77 53.92 6.08
N LEU A 737 -47.55 55.17 5.67
CA LEU A 737 -46.27 55.64 5.16
C LEU A 737 -45.38 56.19 6.25
N ARG A 738 -45.80 56.17 7.54
CA ARG A 738 -44.93 56.61 8.63
C ARG A 738 -43.64 55.82 8.68
N SER A 739 -42.51 56.52 8.82
CA SER A 739 -41.18 55.93 8.99
C SER A 739 -40.35 56.82 9.90
N ALA A 740 -39.66 56.24 10.85
CA ALA A 740 -38.79 56.99 11.78
C ALA A 740 -37.71 57.81 11.05
N SER A 741 -37.19 57.27 9.95
CA SER A 741 -36.26 57.95 9.05
C SER A 741 -36.89 58.24 7.70
N THR A 742 -36.45 59.27 7.01
CA THR A 742 -36.88 59.56 5.65
C THR A 742 -36.37 58.49 4.71
N LYS A 743 -37.31 57.86 3.94
CA LYS A 743 -36.99 56.87 2.89
C LYS A 743 -37.52 57.36 1.56
N TYR A 744 -36.70 57.23 0.55
CA TYR A 744 -37.05 57.57 -0.84
C TYR A 744 -37.13 56.33 -1.67
N ARG A 745 -37.94 56.39 -2.75
CA ARG A 745 -38.05 55.30 -3.73
C ARG A 745 -38.43 53.96 -3.11
N ASP A 746 -39.18 53.95 -2.02
CA ASP A 746 -39.47 52.77 -1.22
C ASP A 746 -40.74 52.10 -1.76
N ALA A 747 -40.60 50.91 -2.37
CA ALA A 747 -41.73 50.07 -2.71
C ALA A 747 -42.29 49.48 -1.42
N ILE A 748 -43.39 50.05 -0.92
CA ILE A 748 -43.98 49.67 0.37
C ILE A 748 -45.10 48.66 0.28
N TRP A 749 -45.70 48.54 -0.87
CA TRP A 749 -46.81 47.61 -1.16
C TRP A 749 -46.56 46.90 -2.46
N THR A 750 -46.83 45.60 -2.48
CA THR A 750 -46.70 44.73 -3.66
C THR A 750 -47.93 43.84 -3.81
N GLN A 751 -48.33 43.58 -5.04
CA GLN A 751 -49.39 42.64 -5.41
C GLN A 751 -48.93 41.77 -6.59
N SER A 752 -49.30 40.52 -6.58
CA SER A 752 -49.02 39.60 -7.70
C SER A 752 -50.26 38.83 -8.11
N TRP A 753 -50.32 38.49 -9.38
CA TRP A 753 -51.38 37.72 -10.00
C TRP A 753 -50.81 36.47 -10.70
N SER A 754 -51.61 35.43 -10.85
CA SER A 754 -51.17 34.19 -11.49
C SER A 754 -50.92 34.35 -12.99
N THR A 755 -51.63 35.26 -13.64
CA THR A 755 -51.54 35.57 -15.08
C THR A 755 -51.33 37.05 -15.32
N SER A 756 -50.76 37.41 -16.47
CA SER A 756 -50.66 38.77 -16.91
C SER A 756 -51.99 39.23 -17.44
N ALA A 757 -52.58 40.26 -16.85
CA ALA A 757 -53.87 40.85 -17.23
C ALA A 757 -53.83 42.38 -17.09
N LYS A 758 -54.85 43.05 -17.63
CA LYS A 758 -55.04 44.50 -17.43
C LYS A 758 -55.49 44.75 -16.01
N HIS A 759 -54.78 45.56 -15.28
CA HIS A 759 -55.05 45.93 -13.89
C HIS A 759 -55.06 47.45 -13.69
N THR A 760 -55.85 47.90 -12.71
CA THR A 760 -55.80 49.25 -12.22
C THR A 760 -55.35 49.28 -10.76
N VAL A 761 -54.40 50.13 -10.42
CA VAL A 761 -54.01 50.43 -9.00
C VAL A 761 -54.33 51.89 -8.70
N LYS A 762 -55.28 52.09 -7.79
CA LYS A 762 -55.66 53.44 -7.32
C LYS A 762 -55.23 53.66 -5.87
N ILE A 763 -54.52 54.72 -5.66
CA ILE A 763 -54.09 55.19 -4.34
C ILE A 763 -54.97 56.36 -3.92
N VAL A 764 -55.54 56.33 -2.69
CA VAL A 764 -56.42 57.36 -2.18
C VAL A 764 -55.90 57.90 -0.83
N VAL A 765 -55.71 59.17 -0.71
CA VAL A 765 -55.20 59.85 0.52
C VAL A 765 -56.24 59.73 1.62
N VAL A 766 -55.85 59.19 2.79
CA VAL A 766 -56.74 59.05 3.95
C VAL A 766 -57.01 60.39 4.65
N GLY A 767 -56.05 61.29 4.65
CA GLY A 767 -56.05 62.55 5.43
C GLY A 767 -55.90 62.30 6.91
N THR A 768 -54.92 61.47 7.27
CA THR A 768 -54.63 61.05 8.66
C THR A 768 -54.42 62.26 9.57
N LYS A 769 -55.14 62.33 10.68
CA LYS A 769 -55.02 63.46 11.67
C LYS A 769 -53.56 63.59 12.15
N GLY A 770 -53.06 64.83 12.15
CA GLY A 770 -51.66 65.16 12.56
C GLY A 770 -50.56 64.83 11.50
N ARG A 771 -50.82 64.06 10.51
CA ARG A 771 -49.89 63.72 9.42
C ARG A 771 -50.64 63.39 8.09
N PRO A 772 -51.29 64.40 7.50
CA PRO A 772 -52.12 64.15 6.31
C PRO A 772 -51.34 63.96 5.02
N ALA A 773 -50.06 64.31 4.96
CA ALA A 773 -49.26 64.32 3.72
C ALA A 773 -48.87 62.94 3.25
N LEU A 774 -49.09 62.69 1.94
CA LEU A 774 -48.68 61.51 1.25
C LEU A 774 -47.80 61.88 0.04
N THR A 775 -46.62 61.30 -0.10
CA THR A 775 -45.73 61.50 -1.25
C THR A 775 -45.54 60.21 -2.00
N THR A 776 -45.88 60.21 -3.29
CA THR A 776 -45.77 59.07 -4.18
C THR A 776 -44.74 59.33 -5.28
N ASP A 777 -43.90 58.31 -5.56
CA ASP A 777 -42.81 58.34 -6.56
C ASP A 777 -43.20 57.57 -7.85
N GLY A 778 -44.36 56.91 -7.86
CA GLY A 778 -44.83 56.16 -9.02
C GLY A 778 -45.27 54.74 -8.68
N LEU A 779 -45.45 53.93 -9.72
CA LEU A 779 -45.79 52.54 -9.64
C LEU A 779 -44.80 51.72 -10.50
N VAL A 780 -44.38 50.56 -10.02
CA VAL A 780 -43.66 49.60 -10.83
C VAL A 780 -44.58 48.40 -11.12
N TYR A 781 -44.59 47.90 -12.33
CA TYR A 781 -45.24 46.65 -12.66
C TYR A 781 -44.32 45.71 -13.38
N LEU A 782 -44.60 44.41 -13.34
CA LEU A 782 -43.84 43.37 -14.06
C LEU A 782 -44.68 42.92 -15.26
N LYS A 783 -44.17 43.24 -16.45
CA LYS A 783 -44.73 42.84 -17.74
C LYS A 783 -44.40 41.40 -18.07
#